data_646145b35afe2a3a1a0b52da0d0b0c9e
#
_entry.id   646145b35afe2a3a1a0b52da0d0b0c9e
#
_cell.length_a   1.000
_cell.length_b   1.000
_cell.length_c   1.000
_cell.angle_alpha   90.00
_cell.angle_beta   90.00
_cell.angle_gamma   90.00
#
_symmetry.space_group_name_H-M   'P 1'
#
loop_
_entity.id
_entity.type
_entity.pdbx_description
1 polymer ?
#
loop_
_entity_poly.entity_id
_entity_poly.type
_entity_poly.pdbx_seq_one_letter_code
_entity_poly.pdbx_strand_id
1 'polypeptide(L)'
;MIAQTPKYLNPQVPIEERISDALSRMTLQEKIKFVHAQSKFTSAGVPRLGIRQLNMDDGPHGVREELDWNEWKTANWTNDSIVAFPSLTCLAATWNPALASLYGHSVSEEFAFRGKDVMLGPGVNIQRTPLNGRAFEYMGEDPYLASEMVVPYIQAVQANGVGCCLKHFALNNQETDRFSVNVNVSERALREIYLPAFEQAVKRAHVWTIMGSYNLWQNVHCSQNDVLLNRILKQEWGFDGALVSDWNAVTDTWQAATGGLDIEMGTEGWGRKLNHPFTYDDYFLAQPFRELIQQGKLSEDVLNEKVRRVLRTIFRTSMNPQKVIGSQCSEAHFDACRQIAEEGIVLLKNSPSRQPLPGAGRKMPLLPLTPEKLAGLRVAIVGENATRSLTLGGGSSELKTLKEVSPLEALQQTIEEANKSLPSFERGSGVGLQGYTSGHAIYDKVDEVDPAEQQRLHDEAIEQARQAHLIIYIGGMNKNHRQDCENGDREDYNLSFAQNQLIADLAALPAPMVVVTFGGNPYAMPWLNEVETLVHCWYLGSESGTALANVLTGKVNPSGKLPVTFARQYEDYPYVKYGQEAYPGINKQVYYREGVFVGYRGFEKNRIKPLFPFGYGLSYTTFRYGKPQVSSTAEGWQVEVDVTNTGSRDGKEVVQLYLGEEKPSAENPVKELRGFQKISLRSGETTTVRFTIARNSYQHWSEDAHAWQPVPGNLKAYVCSSAEDVRGSVTFK
;
A
#
# COMPACT_ATOMS: atom_id res chain seq x y z
N MET A 1 45.79 32.97 8.88
CA MET A 1 44.31 33.07 9.01
C MET A 1 43.74 31.70 8.88
N ILE A 2 43.11 31.13 9.90
CA ILE A 2 42.36 29.90 9.79
C ILE A 2 41.15 30.23 8.89
N ALA A 3 41.08 29.62 7.73
CA ALA A 3 39.94 29.82 6.81
C ALA A 3 38.65 29.46 7.56
N GLN A 4 37.73 30.39 7.70
CA GLN A 4 36.45 30.19 8.36
C GLN A 4 35.68 29.11 7.58
N THR A 5 35.23 28.06 8.26
CA THR A 5 34.43 27.00 7.65
C THR A 5 33.23 27.59 6.90
N PRO A 6 33.03 27.29 5.62
CA PRO A 6 31.88 27.79 4.86
C PRO A 6 30.55 27.52 5.59
N LYS A 7 29.61 28.46 5.50
CA LYS A 7 28.30 28.32 6.20
C LYS A 7 27.58 27.01 5.83
N TYR A 8 27.62 26.60 4.57
CA TYR A 8 26.90 25.43 4.11
C TYR A 8 27.43 24.10 4.72
N LEU A 9 28.67 24.05 5.19
CA LEU A 9 29.25 22.90 5.87
C LEU A 9 29.00 22.90 7.39
N ASN A 10 28.52 24.00 7.95
CA ASN A 10 28.23 24.08 9.38
C ASN A 10 26.78 23.73 9.69
N PRO A 11 26.52 22.55 10.32
CA PRO A 11 25.15 22.09 10.60
C PRO A 11 24.39 22.93 11.63
N GLN A 12 25.07 23.81 12.36
CA GLN A 12 24.46 24.75 13.34
C GLN A 12 23.87 26.00 12.67
N VAL A 13 24.22 26.24 11.39
CA VAL A 13 23.65 27.35 10.62
C VAL A 13 22.27 26.95 10.08
N PRO A 14 21.26 27.85 10.12
CA PRO A 14 19.96 27.59 9.56
C PRO A 14 20.03 27.05 8.11
N ILE A 15 19.19 26.05 7.79
CA ILE A 15 19.28 25.31 6.51
C ILE A 15 19.19 26.24 5.29
N GLU A 16 18.35 27.28 5.33
CA GLU A 16 18.19 28.24 4.22
C GLU A 16 19.42 29.12 3.99
N GLU A 17 20.16 29.46 5.06
CA GLU A 17 21.43 30.15 4.93
C GLU A 17 22.52 29.23 4.35
N ARG A 18 22.52 27.97 4.76
CA ARG A 18 23.43 26.94 4.20
C ARG A 18 23.16 26.75 2.70
N ILE A 19 21.89 26.63 2.29
CA ILE A 19 21.48 26.51 0.88
C ILE A 19 21.96 27.76 0.09
N SER A 20 21.74 28.96 0.61
CA SER A 20 22.10 30.18 -0.09
C SER A 20 23.62 30.33 -0.25
N ASP A 21 24.41 29.94 0.76
CA ASP A 21 25.88 29.94 0.68
C ASP A 21 26.39 28.89 -0.33
N ALA A 22 25.83 27.65 -0.29
CA ALA A 22 26.20 26.61 -1.24
C ALA A 22 25.90 27.01 -2.69
N LEU A 23 24.66 27.49 -2.94
CA LEU A 23 24.19 27.90 -4.26
C LEU A 23 25.04 29.00 -4.88
N SER A 24 25.47 30.00 -4.06
CA SER A 24 26.31 31.10 -4.52
C SER A 24 27.72 30.68 -4.97
N ARG A 25 28.14 29.45 -4.60
CA ARG A 25 29.46 28.89 -4.93
C ARG A 25 29.43 27.93 -6.08
N MET A 26 28.23 27.50 -6.52
CA MET A 26 28.05 26.54 -7.60
C MET A 26 28.14 27.22 -8.98
N THR A 27 28.83 26.60 -9.91
CA THR A 27 28.82 26.98 -11.32
C THR A 27 27.52 26.55 -12.01
N LEU A 28 27.19 27.18 -13.13
CA LEU A 28 26.01 26.80 -13.93
C LEU A 28 26.01 25.28 -14.28
N GLN A 29 27.17 24.73 -14.65
CA GLN A 29 27.30 23.30 -14.99
C GLN A 29 27.03 22.40 -13.78
N GLU A 30 27.51 22.76 -12.58
CA GLU A 30 27.24 22.00 -11.37
C GLU A 30 25.75 22.06 -11.00
N LYS A 31 25.10 23.21 -11.14
CA LYS A 31 23.66 23.38 -10.92
C LYS A 31 22.82 22.52 -11.87
N ILE A 32 23.18 22.47 -13.15
CA ILE A 32 22.51 21.65 -14.15
C ILE A 32 22.60 20.17 -13.78
N LYS A 33 23.78 19.66 -13.42
CA LYS A 33 23.97 18.24 -13.04
C LYS A 33 23.16 17.84 -11.79
N PHE A 34 22.79 18.81 -10.94
CA PHE A 34 22.00 18.59 -9.73
C PHE A 34 20.54 18.22 -9.99
N VAL A 35 19.99 18.66 -11.12
CA VAL A 35 18.55 18.55 -11.42
C VAL A 35 18.19 17.41 -12.36
N HIS A 36 19.15 16.53 -12.65
CA HIS A 36 18.90 15.30 -13.39
C HIS A 36 19.79 14.14 -12.93
N ALA A 37 19.44 12.93 -13.31
CA ALA A 37 20.17 11.72 -12.94
C ALA A 37 21.63 11.72 -13.44
N GLN A 38 22.47 11.04 -12.67
CA GLN A 38 23.87 10.74 -13.02
C GLN A 38 24.13 9.21 -13.00
N SER A 39 23.17 8.45 -12.54
CA SER A 39 23.06 6.98 -12.63
C SER A 39 21.59 6.59 -12.60
N LYS A 40 21.27 5.29 -12.54
CA LYS A 40 19.88 4.83 -12.42
C LYS A 40 19.15 5.43 -11.21
N PHE A 41 19.85 5.69 -10.09
CA PHE A 41 19.24 6.11 -8.83
C PHE A 41 19.94 7.28 -8.12
N THR A 42 20.82 8.03 -8.82
CA THR A 42 21.52 9.15 -8.16
C THR A 42 21.40 10.46 -8.93
N SER A 43 21.34 11.58 -8.20
CA SER A 43 21.65 12.89 -8.74
C SER A 43 23.12 13.23 -8.51
N ALA A 44 23.62 14.34 -9.07
CA ALA A 44 24.99 14.75 -8.83
C ALA A 44 25.21 15.29 -7.42
N GLY A 45 26.45 15.13 -6.93
CA GLY A 45 27.04 15.99 -5.89
C GLY A 45 27.87 17.11 -6.49
N VAL A 46 28.52 17.91 -5.61
CA VAL A 46 29.55 18.88 -5.99
C VAL A 46 30.84 18.57 -5.21
N PRO A 47 31.69 17.64 -5.70
CA PRO A 47 32.87 17.17 -4.98
C PRO A 47 33.82 18.29 -4.58
N ARG A 48 33.99 19.32 -5.44
CA ARG A 48 34.80 20.51 -5.18
C ARG A 48 34.36 21.26 -3.92
N LEU A 49 33.07 21.22 -3.62
CA LEU A 49 32.48 21.85 -2.43
C LEU A 49 32.27 20.82 -1.29
N GLY A 50 32.57 19.55 -1.48
CA GLY A 50 32.26 18.51 -0.50
C GLY A 50 30.74 18.23 -0.34
N ILE A 51 29.93 18.67 -1.30
CA ILE A 51 28.50 18.37 -1.31
C ILE A 51 28.31 16.99 -1.90
N ARG A 52 27.68 16.09 -1.13
CA ARG A 52 27.44 14.71 -1.52
C ARG A 52 26.34 14.62 -2.59
N GLN A 53 26.40 13.56 -3.40
CA GLN A 53 25.30 13.17 -4.26
C GLN A 53 24.08 12.71 -3.44
N LEU A 54 22.91 12.68 -4.05
CA LEU A 54 21.70 12.14 -3.47
C LEU A 54 21.49 10.71 -3.99
N ASN A 55 21.54 9.73 -3.09
CA ASN A 55 21.35 8.32 -3.41
C ASN A 55 19.89 7.93 -3.12
N MET A 56 19.16 7.55 -4.14
CA MET A 56 17.78 7.05 -4.03
C MET A 56 17.78 5.53 -4.19
N ASP A 57 16.70 4.89 -3.81
CA ASP A 57 16.45 3.49 -4.16
C ASP A 57 14.97 3.16 -4.15
N ASP A 58 14.57 2.16 -4.94
CA ASP A 58 13.21 1.64 -4.88
C ASP A 58 12.92 1.07 -3.48
N GLY A 59 11.72 1.24 -3.08
CA GLY A 59 11.02 0.81 -1.89
C GLY A 59 9.54 0.93 -2.21
N PRO A 60 8.57 0.86 -1.46
CA PRO A 60 8.35 1.23 -0.07
C PRO A 60 8.36 0.08 0.93
N HIS A 61 8.59 -1.14 0.47
CA HIS A 61 8.46 -2.35 1.29
C HIS A 61 9.80 -2.89 1.78
N GLY A 62 10.90 -2.23 1.40
CA GLY A 62 12.28 -2.58 1.68
C GLY A 62 13.20 -1.94 0.66
N VAL A 63 14.50 -2.08 0.85
CA VAL A 63 15.51 -1.58 -0.08
C VAL A 63 15.66 -2.56 -1.22
N ARG A 64 15.53 -2.10 -2.46
CA ARG A 64 15.73 -2.93 -3.65
C ARG A 64 17.13 -3.53 -3.70
N GLU A 65 17.27 -4.67 -4.38
CA GLU A 65 18.56 -5.24 -4.77
C GLU A 65 19.38 -4.23 -5.58
N GLU A 66 20.70 -4.14 -5.28
CA GLU A 66 21.58 -3.19 -5.96
C GLU A 66 21.67 -3.46 -7.46
N LEU A 67 21.52 -2.40 -8.24
CA LEU A 67 21.69 -2.42 -9.68
C LEU A 67 23.07 -1.88 -10.09
N ASP A 68 23.53 -2.29 -11.27
CA ASP A 68 24.66 -1.67 -11.92
C ASP A 68 24.39 -0.16 -12.12
N TRP A 69 25.47 0.64 -12.05
CA TRP A 69 25.37 2.11 -12.08
C TRP A 69 24.53 2.66 -13.25
N ASN A 70 24.70 2.07 -14.45
CA ASN A 70 24.06 2.54 -15.69
C ASN A 70 23.12 1.54 -16.35
N GLU A 71 22.98 0.33 -15.81
CA GLU A 71 22.19 -0.74 -16.43
C GLU A 71 21.10 -1.27 -15.50
N TRP A 72 19.99 -1.76 -16.08
CA TRP A 72 18.88 -2.39 -15.36
C TRP A 72 19.17 -3.87 -15.09
N LYS A 73 20.35 -4.18 -14.54
CA LYS A 73 20.70 -5.52 -14.07
C LYS A 73 21.26 -5.47 -12.67
N THR A 74 21.09 -6.56 -11.93
CA THR A 74 21.57 -6.66 -10.56
C THR A 74 23.09 -6.60 -10.49
N ALA A 75 23.62 -5.92 -9.47
CA ALA A 75 25.05 -5.90 -9.18
C ALA A 75 25.54 -7.21 -8.57
N ASN A 76 24.63 -8.11 -8.19
CA ASN A 76 24.89 -9.42 -7.58
C ASN A 76 25.69 -9.35 -6.28
N TRP A 77 25.50 -8.34 -5.48
CA TRP A 77 26.10 -8.27 -4.15
C TRP A 77 25.36 -9.19 -3.18
N THR A 78 26.08 -10.01 -2.43
CA THR A 78 25.47 -10.91 -1.43
C THR A 78 25.01 -10.17 -0.18
N ASN A 79 25.59 -9.02 0.12
CA ASN A 79 25.31 -8.19 1.29
C ASN A 79 24.18 -7.17 1.08
N ASP A 80 23.46 -7.21 -0.03
CA ASP A 80 22.34 -6.32 -0.33
C ASP A 80 20.95 -6.92 -0.01
N SER A 81 20.91 -8.12 0.56
CA SER A 81 19.66 -8.72 1.04
C SER A 81 19.07 -7.94 2.22
N ILE A 82 17.74 -7.91 2.30
CA ILE A 82 16.99 -7.11 3.29
C ILE A 82 15.85 -7.91 3.94
N VAL A 83 15.15 -7.32 4.91
CA VAL A 83 13.82 -7.77 5.32
C VAL A 83 12.79 -7.18 4.36
N ALA A 84 12.00 -8.04 3.70
CA ALA A 84 10.81 -7.58 3.01
C ALA A 84 9.68 -7.36 4.01
N PHE A 85 9.24 -6.13 4.16
CA PHE A 85 8.10 -5.78 4.99
C PHE A 85 6.78 -6.05 4.25
N PRO A 86 5.63 -6.19 4.93
CA PRO A 86 4.35 -6.40 4.28
C PRO A 86 3.98 -5.30 3.29
N SER A 87 3.14 -5.63 2.30
CA SER A 87 2.62 -4.65 1.36
C SER A 87 1.90 -3.49 2.06
N LEU A 88 1.84 -2.31 1.42
CA LEU A 88 1.16 -1.16 2.03
C LEU A 88 -0.35 -1.38 2.18
N THR A 89 -0.95 -2.23 1.34
CA THR A 89 -2.34 -2.66 1.53
C THR A 89 -2.49 -3.49 2.82
N CYS A 90 -1.50 -4.36 3.13
CA CYS A 90 -1.46 -5.07 4.41
C CYS A 90 -1.29 -4.13 5.60
N LEU A 91 -0.39 -3.14 5.49
CA LEU A 91 -0.22 -2.11 6.50
C LEU A 91 -1.52 -1.33 6.73
N ALA A 92 -2.21 -0.91 5.67
CA ALA A 92 -3.50 -0.21 5.76
C ALA A 92 -4.56 -1.10 6.43
N ALA A 93 -4.57 -2.43 6.15
CA ALA A 93 -5.49 -3.37 6.76
C ALA A 93 -5.28 -3.53 8.28
N THR A 94 -4.15 -3.10 8.82
CA THR A 94 -3.95 -3.05 10.28
C THR A 94 -4.82 -1.99 10.95
N TRP A 95 -5.16 -0.91 10.26
CA TRP A 95 -5.83 0.28 10.84
C TRP A 95 -5.13 0.77 12.12
N ASN A 96 -3.81 0.70 12.13
CA ASN A 96 -2.99 0.99 13.30
C ASN A 96 -1.84 1.94 12.95
N PRO A 97 -2.00 3.26 13.18
CA PRO A 97 -0.96 4.25 12.91
C PRO A 97 0.37 4.00 13.65
N ALA A 98 0.33 3.32 14.82
CA ALA A 98 1.55 2.97 15.54
C ALA A 98 2.38 1.92 14.77
N LEU A 99 1.72 0.98 14.06
CA LEU A 99 2.42 0.04 13.18
C LEU A 99 2.94 0.71 11.91
N ALA A 100 2.31 1.76 11.44
CA ALA A 100 2.86 2.56 10.35
C ALA A 100 4.15 3.28 10.79
N SER A 101 4.21 3.81 12.01
CA SER A 101 5.45 4.34 12.60
C SER A 101 6.53 3.27 12.76
N LEU A 102 6.17 2.10 13.29
CA LEU A 102 7.10 0.97 13.43
C LEU A 102 7.68 0.54 12.09
N TYR A 103 6.82 0.45 11.07
CA TYR A 103 7.21 0.14 9.69
C TYR A 103 8.21 1.15 9.15
N GLY A 104 7.86 2.45 9.20
CA GLY A 104 8.71 3.53 8.71
C GLY A 104 10.07 3.57 9.41
N HIS A 105 10.10 3.37 10.73
CA HIS A 105 11.34 3.28 11.51
C HIS A 105 12.21 2.11 11.04
N SER A 106 11.66 0.90 10.98
CA SER A 106 12.42 -0.31 10.67
C SER A 106 12.95 -0.32 9.23
N VAL A 107 12.12 0.05 8.25
CA VAL A 107 12.56 0.08 6.84
C VAL A 107 13.62 1.14 6.60
N SER A 108 13.53 2.31 7.25
CA SER A 108 14.50 3.38 7.08
C SER A 108 15.87 3.07 7.72
N GLU A 109 15.93 2.23 8.74
CA GLU A 109 17.22 1.74 9.26
C GLU A 109 17.96 0.91 8.22
N GLU A 110 17.28 0.07 7.42
CA GLU A 110 17.90 -0.68 6.32
C GLU A 110 18.36 0.25 5.19
N PHE A 111 17.56 1.29 4.85
CA PHE A 111 17.97 2.32 3.89
C PHE A 111 19.23 3.08 4.37
N ALA A 112 19.26 3.50 5.62
CA ALA A 112 20.39 4.21 6.21
C ALA A 112 21.65 3.34 6.22
N PHE A 113 21.55 2.05 6.63
CA PHE A 113 22.65 1.09 6.65
C PHE A 113 23.28 0.92 5.27
N ARG A 114 22.47 0.89 4.20
CA ARG A 114 22.93 0.77 2.81
C ARG A 114 23.36 2.11 2.19
N GLY A 115 23.43 3.18 3.00
CA GLY A 115 23.86 4.50 2.53
C GLY A 115 22.89 5.19 1.58
N LYS A 116 21.63 4.78 1.58
CA LYS A 116 20.57 5.42 0.78
C LYS A 116 20.05 6.66 1.49
N ASP A 117 19.69 7.66 0.72
CA ASP A 117 19.26 8.98 1.22
C ASP A 117 17.76 9.18 1.08
N VAL A 118 17.16 8.61 0.02
CA VAL A 118 15.75 8.74 -0.28
C VAL A 118 15.18 7.39 -0.67
N MET A 119 14.13 6.99 0.02
CA MET A 119 13.27 5.85 -0.32
C MET A 119 12.20 6.30 -1.33
N LEU A 120 12.11 5.62 -2.48
CA LEU A 120 11.09 5.89 -3.50
C LEU A 120 9.74 5.26 -3.09
N GLY A 121 9.12 5.88 -2.13
CA GLY A 121 7.87 5.49 -1.48
C GLY A 121 7.55 6.38 -0.28
N PRO A 122 6.41 6.12 0.40
CA PRO A 122 5.38 5.14 0.14
C PRO A 122 4.45 5.50 -1.03
N GLY A 123 3.69 4.51 -1.55
CA GLY A 123 2.62 4.73 -2.53
C GLY A 123 1.27 5.02 -1.85
N VAL A 124 0.51 6.01 -2.35
CA VAL A 124 -0.79 6.41 -1.75
C VAL A 124 -1.90 6.67 -2.76
N ASN A 125 -1.75 6.21 -4.00
CA ASN A 125 -2.82 6.34 -4.97
C ASN A 125 -4.05 5.55 -4.51
N ILE A 126 -5.24 6.09 -4.79
CA ILE A 126 -6.49 5.45 -4.40
C ILE A 126 -6.75 4.21 -5.26
N GLN A 127 -7.11 3.10 -4.63
CA GLN A 127 -7.55 1.88 -5.33
C GLN A 127 -8.95 2.09 -5.91
N ARG A 128 -8.98 2.67 -7.13
CA ARG A 128 -10.21 2.98 -7.86
C ARG A 128 -10.80 1.74 -8.53
N THR A 129 -9.93 0.89 -9.06
CA THR A 129 -10.28 -0.35 -9.75
C THR A 129 -9.61 -1.56 -9.10
N PRO A 130 -10.32 -2.71 -8.99
CA PRO A 130 -9.72 -3.95 -8.50
C PRO A 130 -8.76 -4.58 -9.51
N LEU A 131 -8.64 -4.02 -10.71
CA LEU A 131 -7.77 -4.55 -11.77
C LEU A 131 -6.38 -3.93 -11.77
N ASN A 132 -6.13 -2.86 -11.02
CA ASN A 132 -4.83 -2.17 -11.01
C ASN A 132 -3.72 -3.09 -10.51
N GLY A 133 -2.73 -3.37 -11.37
CA GLY A 133 -1.60 -4.25 -11.05
C GLY A 133 -0.71 -3.77 -9.90
N ARG A 134 -0.71 -2.47 -9.57
CA ARG A 134 0.10 -1.88 -8.47
C ARG A 134 -0.70 -1.59 -7.20
N ALA A 135 -1.92 -2.07 -7.08
CA ALA A 135 -2.75 -1.79 -5.90
C ALA A 135 -2.11 -2.25 -4.57
N PHE A 136 -1.29 -3.30 -4.59
CA PHE A 136 -0.56 -3.77 -3.40
C PHE A 136 0.40 -2.72 -2.81
N GLU A 137 0.89 -1.77 -3.61
CA GLU A 137 1.76 -0.68 -3.19
C GLU A 137 1.01 0.50 -2.55
N TYR A 138 -0.33 0.45 -2.49
CA TYR A 138 -1.18 1.55 -2.05
C TYR A 138 -1.95 1.22 -0.77
N MET A 139 -2.57 2.26 -0.14
CA MET A 139 -3.19 2.15 1.18
C MET A 139 -4.73 2.07 1.13
N GLY A 140 -5.30 1.55 0.03
CA GLY A 140 -6.73 1.27 -0.09
C GLY A 140 -7.54 2.31 -0.87
N GLU A 141 -8.87 2.26 -0.69
CA GLU A 141 -9.83 3.08 -1.46
C GLU A 141 -10.25 4.36 -0.74
N ASP A 142 -9.86 4.54 0.53
CA ASP A 142 -10.31 5.66 1.35
C ASP A 142 -9.20 6.67 1.61
N PRO A 143 -9.39 7.95 1.23
CA PRO A 143 -8.37 8.99 1.40
C PRO A 143 -8.06 9.32 2.87
N TYR A 144 -9.03 9.16 3.80
CA TYR A 144 -8.79 9.40 5.21
C TYR A 144 -7.92 8.31 5.83
N LEU A 145 -8.25 7.03 5.57
CA LEU A 145 -7.43 5.91 6.03
C LEU A 145 -6.00 6.03 5.50
N ALA A 146 -5.84 6.27 4.19
CA ALA A 146 -4.52 6.45 3.58
C ALA A 146 -3.74 7.60 4.23
N SER A 147 -4.41 8.72 4.52
CA SER A 147 -3.80 9.88 5.20
C SER A 147 -3.32 9.55 6.61
N GLU A 148 -4.14 8.89 7.42
CA GLU A 148 -3.80 8.56 8.82
C GLU A 148 -2.73 7.47 8.93
N MET A 149 -2.56 6.65 7.91
CA MET A 149 -1.49 5.64 7.87
C MET A 149 -0.18 6.19 7.29
N VAL A 150 -0.24 7.03 6.25
CA VAL A 150 0.98 7.53 5.59
C VAL A 150 1.73 8.58 6.41
N VAL A 151 1.02 9.43 7.17
CA VAL A 151 1.66 10.49 7.96
C VAL A 151 2.64 9.93 8.99
N PRO A 152 2.26 9.01 9.90
CA PRO A 152 3.21 8.44 10.87
C PRO A 152 4.31 7.60 10.21
N TYR A 153 4.04 6.95 9.08
CA TYR A 153 5.05 6.26 8.29
C TYR A 153 6.17 7.22 7.85
N ILE A 154 5.81 8.32 7.16
CA ILE A 154 6.77 9.32 6.68
C ILE A 154 7.54 9.96 7.82
N GLN A 155 6.85 10.34 8.90
CA GLN A 155 7.49 10.95 10.07
C GLN A 155 8.56 10.03 10.67
N ALA A 156 8.28 8.75 10.78
CA ALA A 156 9.23 7.76 11.31
C ALA A 156 10.44 7.55 10.39
N VAL A 157 10.23 7.46 9.08
CA VAL A 157 11.33 7.37 8.10
C VAL A 157 12.23 8.59 8.17
N GLN A 158 11.64 9.78 8.17
CA GLN A 158 12.40 11.04 8.16
C GLN A 158 13.12 11.32 9.49
N ALA A 159 12.59 10.80 10.60
CA ALA A 159 13.27 10.89 11.90
C ALA A 159 14.63 10.17 11.90
N ASN A 160 14.82 9.15 11.07
CA ASN A 160 16.08 8.45 10.88
C ASN A 160 17.03 9.13 9.87
N GLY A 161 16.64 10.28 9.30
CA GLY A 161 17.44 11.02 8.32
C GLY A 161 17.41 10.45 6.92
N VAL A 162 16.43 9.61 6.60
CA VAL A 162 16.11 9.11 5.24
C VAL A 162 14.88 9.86 4.73
N GLY A 163 14.92 10.36 3.49
CA GLY A 163 13.76 11.02 2.87
C GLY A 163 12.75 10.01 2.34
N CYS A 164 11.46 10.32 2.45
CA CYS A 164 10.42 9.66 1.67
C CYS A 164 10.24 10.38 0.34
N CYS A 165 10.06 9.62 -0.76
CA CYS A 165 9.58 10.12 -2.04
C CYS A 165 8.16 9.60 -2.28
N LEU A 166 7.19 10.31 -1.73
CA LEU A 166 5.77 9.94 -1.76
C LEU A 166 5.25 9.84 -3.20
N LYS A 167 4.60 8.72 -3.57
CA LYS A 167 4.26 8.42 -4.97
C LYS A 167 2.85 7.89 -5.17
N HIS A 168 2.29 8.00 -6.40
CA HIS A 168 2.71 8.75 -7.58
C HIS A 168 1.78 9.96 -7.76
N PHE A 169 2.31 11.15 -7.77
CA PHE A 169 1.56 12.41 -7.78
C PHE A 169 1.27 12.88 -9.22
N ALA A 170 0.04 12.74 -9.74
CA ALA A 170 -1.15 12.15 -9.14
C ALA A 170 -1.93 11.34 -10.19
N LEU A 171 -3.00 10.66 -9.72
CA LEU A 171 -3.94 9.99 -10.62
C LEU A 171 -3.40 8.75 -11.35
N ASN A 172 -2.34 8.11 -10.86
CA ASN A 172 -1.85 6.84 -11.38
C ASN A 172 -2.66 5.68 -10.80
N ASN A 173 -3.89 5.47 -11.33
CA ASN A 173 -4.85 4.50 -10.80
C ASN A 173 -5.05 3.29 -11.71
N GLN A 174 -4.24 3.14 -12.75
CA GLN A 174 -4.18 2.01 -13.68
C GLN A 174 -2.79 1.89 -14.30
N GLU A 175 -2.42 0.66 -14.72
CA GLU A 175 -1.17 0.40 -15.44
C GLU A 175 -1.36 0.41 -16.97
N THR A 176 -2.57 0.09 -17.42
CA THR A 176 -2.92 0.13 -18.85
C THR A 176 -2.75 1.55 -19.39
N ASP A 177 -1.92 1.68 -20.45
CA ASP A 177 -1.58 2.96 -21.08
C ASP A 177 -0.97 4.03 -20.14
N ARG A 178 -0.41 3.67 -19.01
CA ARG A 178 0.03 4.58 -17.94
C ARG A 178 0.93 5.74 -18.43
N PHE A 179 1.77 5.52 -19.46
CA PHE A 179 2.64 6.55 -20.02
C PHE A 179 1.93 7.57 -20.92
N SER A 180 0.67 7.34 -21.28
CA SER A 180 -0.01 8.12 -22.31
C SER A 180 -1.49 8.40 -22.04
N VAL A 181 -2.09 7.78 -21.03
CA VAL A 181 -3.48 8.00 -20.69
C VAL A 181 -3.67 9.38 -20.05
N ASN A 182 -4.64 10.15 -20.58
CA ASN A 182 -5.06 11.41 -19.99
C ASN A 182 -6.28 11.19 -19.11
N VAL A 183 -6.13 11.55 -17.83
CA VAL A 183 -7.18 11.40 -16.83
C VAL A 183 -8.08 12.63 -16.81
N ASN A 184 -9.36 12.43 -17.05
CA ASN A 184 -10.40 13.45 -16.96
C ASN A 184 -11.18 13.23 -15.66
N VAL A 185 -10.97 14.09 -14.69
CA VAL A 185 -11.57 14.05 -13.36
C VAL A 185 -12.06 15.44 -12.98
N SER A 186 -13.20 15.53 -12.28
CA SER A 186 -13.69 16.80 -11.73
C SER A 186 -12.74 17.33 -10.67
N GLU A 187 -12.63 18.65 -10.50
CA GLU A 187 -11.78 19.23 -9.46
C GLU A 187 -12.23 18.77 -8.06
N ARG A 188 -13.53 18.63 -7.85
CA ARG A 188 -14.08 18.10 -6.62
C ARG A 188 -13.55 16.70 -6.30
N ALA A 189 -13.66 15.76 -7.24
CA ALA A 189 -13.17 14.41 -7.03
C ALA A 189 -11.63 14.37 -6.85
N LEU A 190 -10.91 15.20 -7.61
CA LEU A 190 -9.46 15.35 -7.46
C LEU A 190 -9.10 15.74 -6.02
N ARG A 191 -9.78 16.79 -5.47
CA ARG A 191 -9.52 17.36 -4.15
C ARG A 191 -10.01 16.49 -2.99
N GLU A 192 -11.15 15.82 -3.15
CA GLU A 192 -11.77 15.03 -2.06
C GLU A 192 -11.29 13.58 -2.00
N ILE A 193 -10.86 12.99 -3.13
CA ILE A 193 -10.52 11.57 -3.22
C ILE A 193 -9.03 11.33 -3.52
N TYR A 194 -8.47 11.96 -4.56
CA TYR A 194 -7.16 11.56 -5.10
C TYR A 194 -5.98 12.31 -4.49
N LEU A 195 -6.19 13.50 -3.96
CA LEU A 195 -5.12 14.35 -3.40
C LEU A 195 -4.97 14.32 -1.87
N PRO A 196 -5.97 13.95 -1.03
CA PRO A 196 -5.87 14.17 0.42
C PRO A 196 -4.67 13.50 1.10
N ALA A 197 -4.30 12.27 0.72
CA ALA A 197 -3.14 11.60 1.33
C ALA A 197 -1.83 12.35 1.04
N PHE A 198 -1.68 12.92 -0.17
CA PHE A 198 -0.53 13.77 -0.52
C PHE A 198 -0.56 15.09 0.25
N GLU A 199 -1.72 15.73 0.35
CA GLU A 199 -1.88 16.98 1.10
C GLU A 199 -1.54 16.80 2.58
N GLN A 200 -2.03 15.73 3.22
CA GLN A 200 -1.72 15.44 4.62
C GLN A 200 -0.23 15.09 4.82
N ALA A 201 0.38 14.40 3.89
CA ALA A 201 1.82 14.13 3.92
C ALA A 201 2.66 15.41 3.85
N VAL A 202 2.25 16.41 3.03
CA VAL A 202 2.90 17.70 2.97
C VAL A 202 2.67 18.49 4.26
N LYS A 203 1.41 18.64 4.69
CA LYS A 203 1.03 19.55 5.79
C LYS A 203 1.35 19.01 7.18
N ARG A 204 1.25 17.67 7.39
CA ARG A 204 1.42 17.05 8.71
C ARG A 204 2.72 16.27 8.86
N ALA A 205 3.19 15.61 7.80
CA ALA A 205 4.45 14.88 7.84
C ALA A 205 5.64 15.66 7.29
N HIS A 206 5.41 16.80 6.64
CA HIS A 206 6.47 17.61 6.03
C HIS A 206 7.39 16.78 5.14
N VAL A 207 6.78 15.98 4.22
CA VAL A 207 7.49 15.06 3.34
C VAL A 207 8.58 15.78 2.53
N TRP A 208 9.77 15.16 2.42
CA TRP A 208 10.94 15.83 1.83
C TRP A 208 11.03 15.71 0.32
N THR A 209 10.48 14.63 -0.26
CA THR A 209 10.39 14.49 -1.72
C THR A 209 9.06 13.88 -2.13
N ILE A 210 8.62 14.17 -3.35
CA ILE A 210 7.42 13.60 -3.97
C ILE A 210 7.77 13.17 -5.39
N MET A 211 7.26 12.02 -5.84
CA MET A 211 7.43 11.53 -7.20
C MET A 211 6.20 11.87 -8.03
N GLY A 212 6.42 12.53 -9.18
CA GLY A 212 5.37 12.76 -10.17
C GLY A 212 4.98 11.45 -10.86
N SER A 213 3.75 11.36 -11.36
CA SER A 213 3.25 10.18 -12.04
C SER A 213 3.47 10.22 -13.56
N TYR A 214 3.26 9.06 -14.21
CA TYR A 214 3.40 8.91 -15.66
C TYR A 214 2.28 9.55 -16.49
N ASN A 215 1.04 9.35 -16.04
CA ASN A 215 -0.16 9.72 -16.77
C ASN A 215 -0.29 11.23 -17.00
N LEU A 216 -1.18 11.60 -17.90
CA LEU A 216 -1.52 12.99 -18.14
C LEU A 216 -2.75 13.40 -17.32
N TRP A 217 -2.79 14.67 -16.96
CA TRP A 217 -3.96 15.38 -16.49
C TRP A 217 -4.02 16.73 -17.22
N GLN A 218 -5.20 17.08 -17.73
CA GLN A 218 -5.37 18.26 -18.62
C GLN A 218 -4.43 18.24 -19.84
N ASN A 219 -4.17 17.05 -20.40
CA ASN A 219 -3.28 16.79 -21.53
C ASN A 219 -1.80 17.16 -21.30
N VAL A 220 -1.37 17.28 -20.03
CA VAL A 220 0.03 17.49 -19.65
C VAL A 220 0.45 16.37 -18.70
N HIS A 221 1.62 15.78 -18.93
CA HIS A 221 2.16 14.75 -18.02
C HIS A 221 2.27 15.28 -16.59
N CYS A 222 1.79 14.51 -15.61
CA CYS A 222 1.75 14.95 -14.21
C CYS A 222 3.12 15.33 -13.66
N SER A 223 4.20 14.68 -14.11
CA SER A 223 5.58 15.01 -13.71
C SER A 223 6.07 16.38 -14.21
N GLN A 224 5.32 17.06 -15.08
CA GLN A 224 5.67 18.37 -15.64
C GLN A 224 4.46 19.33 -15.73
N ASN A 225 3.40 19.07 -14.95
CA ASN A 225 2.14 19.82 -14.97
C ASN A 225 2.18 20.98 -13.98
N ASP A 226 2.22 22.22 -14.50
CA ASP A 226 2.33 23.45 -13.71
C ASP A 226 1.22 23.59 -12.65
N VAL A 227 -0.03 23.26 -13.00
CA VAL A 227 -1.16 23.37 -12.06
C VAL A 227 -1.01 22.42 -10.88
N LEU A 228 -0.62 21.15 -11.14
CA LEU A 228 -0.40 20.18 -10.06
C LEU A 228 0.82 20.58 -9.20
N LEU A 229 1.94 20.89 -9.85
CA LEU A 229 3.23 20.95 -9.17
C LEU A 229 3.53 22.31 -8.58
N ASN A 230 3.30 23.40 -9.33
CA ASN A 230 3.56 24.76 -8.81
C ASN A 230 2.37 25.28 -8.03
N ARG A 231 1.15 25.25 -8.62
CA ARG A 231 -0.02 25.87 -7.98
C ARG A 231 -0.49 25.07 -6.77
N ILE A 232 -0.87 23.79 -6.96
CA ILE A 232 -1.47 22.99 -5.89
C ILE A 232 -0.41 22.57 -4.88
N LEU A 233 0.64 21.87 -5.31
CA LEU A 233 1.61 21.27 -4.42
C LEU A 233 2.47 22.33 -3.72
N LYS A 234 3.14 23.23 -4.50
CA LYS A 234 4.11 24.17 -3.94
C LYS A 234 3.47 25.41 -3.34
N GLN A 235 2.48 26.03 -4.01
CA GLN A 235 1.89 27.29 -3.55
C GLN A 235 0.76 27.09 -2.55
N GLU A 236 -0.26 26.27 -2.86
CA GLU A 236 -1.41 26.09 -1.98
C GLU A 236 -1.06 25.28 -0.73
N TRP A 237 -0.26 24.21 -0.85
CA TRP A 237 0.09 23.35 0.27
C TRP A 237 1.40 23.73 0.97
N GLY A 238 2.24 24.55 0.33
CA GLY A 238 3.51 24.98 0.89
C GLY A 238 4.61 23.92 0.87
N PHE A 239 4.60 23.01 -0.12
CA PHE A 239 5.63 21.98 -0.25
C PHE A 239 7.00 22.60 -0.49
N ASP A 240 7.95 22.40 0.44
CA ASP A 240 9.31 22.94 0.38
C ASP A 240 10.37 21.95 -0.12
N GLY A 241 9.98 20.67 -0.29
CA GLY A 241 10.84 19.58 -0.74
C GLY A 241 11.11 19.58 -2.24
N ALA A 242 11.79 18.54 -2.72
CA ALA A 242 12.08 18.33 -4.14
C ALA A 242 11.07 17.39 -4.81
N LEU A 243 10.58 17.78 -5.98
CA LEU A 243 9.80 16.91 -6.85
C LEU A 243 10.72 16.13 -7.78
N VAL A 244 10.61 14.81 -7.76
CA VAL A 244 11.32 13.85 -8.60
C VAL A 244 10.38 13.35 -9.69
N SER A 245 10.81 13.22 -10.94
CA SER A 245 10.01 12.53 -11.95
C SER A 245 9.95 11.04 -11.67
N ASP A 246 8.88 10.36 -12.08
CA ASP A 246 8.98 8.93 -12.29
C ASP A 246 9.90 8.64 -13.47
N TRP A 247 10.42 7.40 -13.59
CA TRP A 247 11.41 7.01 -14.61
C TRP A 247 10.77 7.00 -15.99
N ASN A 248 11.30 7.81 -16.91
CA ASN A 248 10.73 8.10 -18.24
C ASN A 248 9.42 8.94 -18.27
N ALA A 249 9.08 9.65 -17.19
CA ALA A 249 7.86 10.47 -17.13
C ALA A 249 8.01 11.89 -17.69
N VAL A 250 9.19 12.26 -18.21
CA VAL A 250 9.46 13.60 -18.75
C VAL A 250 9.54 13.54 -20.27
N THR A 251 8.89 14.50 -20.94
CA THR A 251 8.73 14.49 -22.41
C THR A 251 9.05 15.82 -23.10
N ASP A 252 9.21 16.90 -22.33
CA ASP A 252 9.43 18.25 -22.86
C ASP A 252 10.30 19.11 -21.94
N THR A 253 11.35 19.72 -22.47
CA THR A 253 12.30 20.55 -21.71
C THR A 253 11.66 21.80 -21.12
N TRP A 254 10.80 22.50 -21.86
CA TRP A 254 10.17 23.73 -21.39
C TRP A 254 9.21 23.43 -20.24
N GLN A 255 8.33 22.46 -20.44
CA GLN A 255 7.39 22.04 -19.39
C GLN A 255 8.11 21.49 -18.14
N ALA A 256 9.14 20.65 -18.30
CA ALA A 256 9.93 20.18 -17.17
C ALA A 256 10.64 21.30 -16.42
N ALA A 257 11.20 22.28 -17.15
CA ALA A 257 11.88 23.42 -16.56
C ALA A 257 10.90 24.34 -15.81
N THR A 258 9.73 24.64 -16.38
CA THR A 258 8.80 25.65 -15.85
C THR A 258 7.63 25.05 -15.07
N GLY A 259 7.27 23.78 -15.32
CA GLY A 259 6.09 23.10 -14.75
C GLY A 259 6.27 22.57 -13.33
N GLY A 260 7.41 22.83 -12.67
CA GLY A 260 7.56 22.50 -11.25
C GLY A 260 8.38 21.26 -10.91
N LEU A 261 8.86 20.49 -11.89
CA LEU A 261 9.79 19.37 -11.68
C LEU A 261 11.14 19.88 -11.14
N ASP A 262 11.74 19.18 -10.17
CA ASP A 262 13.02 19.58 -9.58
C ASP A 262 14.17 18.63 -9.93
N ILE A 263 13.89 17.31 -10.08
CA ILE A 263 14.88 16.30 -10.49
C ILE A 263 14.27 15.40 -11.54
N GLU A 264 14.93 15.29 -12.70
CA GLU A 264 14.56 14.35 -13.77
C GLU A 264 15.31 13.02 -13.58
N MET A 265 14.57 11.90 -13.55
CA MET A 265 15.13 10.56 -13.38
C MET A 265 14.70 9.63 -14.54
N GLY A 266 15.57 8.67 -14.85
CA GLY A 266 15.26 7.50 -15.67
C GLY A 266 14.94 7.75 -17.14
N THR A 267 15.18 8.95 -17.71
CA THR A 267 14.93 9.24 -19.12
C THR A 267 15.83 8.38 -20.01
N GLU A 268 15.23 7.61 -20.91
CA GLU A 268 15.95 6.72 -21.84
C GLU A 268 15.81 7.15 -23.31
N GLY A 269 15.44 8.40 -23.56
CA GLY A 269 15.41 8.99 -24.89
C GLY A 269 14.24 8.54 -25.78
N TRP A 270 13.13 8.11 -25.21
CA TRP A 270 11.91 7.69 -25.89
C TRP A 270 11.49 8.67 -26.99
N GLY A 271 11.46 8.19 -28.25
CA GLY A 271 11.03 8.98 -29.41
C GLY A 271 12.00 10.07 -29.86
N ARG A 272 13.14 10.27 -29.21
CA ARG A 272 14.15 11.27 -29.57
C ARG A 272 15.13 10.69 -30.60
N LYS A 273 15.29 11.36 -31.72
CA LYS A 273 16.32 11.04 -32.72
C LYS A 273 17.61 11.75 -32.34
N LEU A 274 18.54 11.03 -31.72
CA LEU A 274 19.88 11.51 -31.41
C LEU A 274 20.86 11.03 -32.48
N ASN A 275 21.91 11.85 -32.76
CA ASN A 275 22.99 11.49 -33.68
C ASN A 275 24.13 10.71 -33.00
N HIS A 276 23.96 10.38 -31.70
CA HIS A 276 24.90 9.66 -30.84
C HIS A 276 24.13 8.77 -29.87
N PRO A 277 24.79 7.79 -29.20
CA PRO A 277 24.19 7.03 -28.13
C PRO A 277 23.70 7.93 -26.99
N PHE A 278 22.56 7.58 -26.38
CA PHE A 278 21.96 8.34 -25.30
C PHE A 278 22.90 8.41 -24.09
N THR A 279 23.02 9.61 -23.48
CA THR A 279 23.79 9.90 -22.28
C THR A 279 22.96 10.69 -21.26
N TYR A 280 23.43 10.81 -20.01
CA TYR A 280 22.75 11.64 -19.01
C TYR A 280 22.70 13.13 -19.37
N ASP A 281 23.59 13.64 -20.24
CA ASP A 281 23.55 15.00 -20.73
C ASP A 281 22.41 15.25 -21.74
N ASP A 282 21.75 14.19 -22.23
CA ASP A 282 20.60 14.25 -23.14
C ASP A 282 19.25 14.37 -22.42
N TYR A 283 19.23 14.31 -21.07
CA TYR A 283 18.01 14.52 -20.31
C TYR A 283 17.40 15.90 -20.59
N PHE A 284 16.10 16.05 -20.44
CA PHE A 284 15.40 17.31 -20.71
C PHE A 284 15.86 18.45 -19.79
N LEU A 285 16.17 18.14 -18.51
CA LEU A 285 16.74 19.10 -17.57
C LEU A 285 18.28 19.16 -17.57
N ALA A 286 18.94 18.51 -18.54
CA ALA A 286 20.39 18.55 -18.74
C ALA A 286 20.81 19.62 -19.76
N GLN A 287 21.52 19.20 -20.82
CA GLN A 287 22.00 20.10 -21.89
C GLN A 287 20.89 20.95 -22.52
N PRO A 288 19.71 20.40 -22.86
CA PRO A 288 18.63 21.21 -23.44
C PRO A 288 18.18 22.36 -22.52
N PHE A 289 18.08 22.14 -21.19
CA PHE A 289 17.73 23.20 -20.24
C PHE A 289 18.83 24.23 -20.10
N ARG A 290 20.11 23.80 -20.05
CA ARG A 290 21.25 24.72 -20.04
C ARG A 290 21.25 25.65 -21.25
N GLU A 291 20.95 25.14 -22.43
CA GLU A 291 20.88 25.94 -23.67
C GLU A 291 19.79 27.00 -23.61
N LEU A 292 18.62 26.71 -23.05
CA LEU A 292 17.55 27.70 -22.84
C LEU A 292 18.03 28.86 -21.95
N ILE A 293 18.80 28.57 -20.89
CA ILE A 293 19.36 29.59 -20.01
C ILE A 293 20.43 30.40 -20.73
N GLN A 294 21.38 29.75 -21.41
CA GLN A 294 22.46 30.43 -22.14
C GLN A 294 21.96 31.31 -23.29
N GLN A 295 20.83 30.94 -23.92
CA GLN A 295 20.17 31.73 -24.95
C GLN A 295 19.30 32.86 -24.36
N GLY A 296 19.22 33.00 -23.02
CA GLY A 296 18.39 34.00 -22.37
C GLY A 296 16.87 33.76 -22.47
N LYS A 297 16.46 32.54 -22.90
CA LYS A 297 15.05 32.15 -22.99
C LYS A 297 14.44 31.85 -21.63
N LEU A 298 15.25 31.37 -20.68
CA LEU A 298 14.88 31.16 -19.28
C LEU A 298 15.88 31.85 -18.37
N SER A 299 15.40 32.38 -17.24
CA SER A 299 16.28 32.90 -16.18
C SER A 299 16.98 31.75 -15.45
N GLU A 300 18.22 31.96 -15.03
CA GLU A 300 18.93 31.04 -14.14
C GLU A 300 18.22 30.86 -12.78
N ASP A 301 17.33 31.78 -12.39
CA ASP A 301 16.54 31.68 -11.17
C ASP A 301 15.60 30.46 -11.18
N VAL A 302 15.13 30.05 -12.35
CA VAL A 302 14.33 28.83 -12.50
C VAL A 302 15.15 27.61 -12.10
N LEU A 303 16.41 27.54 -12.50
CA LEU A 303 17.36 26.50 -12.09
C LEU A 303 17.73 26.64 -10.61
N ASN A 304 17.99 27.86 -10.14
CA ASN A 304 18.38 28.13 -8.75
C ASN A 304 17.31 27.62 -7.78
N GLU A 305 16.01 27.79 -8.08
CA GLU A 305 14.92 27.29 -7.23
C GLU A 305 14.91 25.76 -7.15
N LYS A 306 15.12 25.07 -8.27
CA LYS A 306 15.25 23.59 -8.28
C LYS A 306 16.44 23.13 -7.43
N VAL A 307 17.59 23.75 -7.64
CA VAL A 307 18.82 23.44 -6.87
C VAL A 307 18.64 23.68 -5.38
N ARG A 308 17.91 24.75 -4.97
CA ARG A 308 17.57 24.99 -3.56
C ARG A 308 16.84 23.82 -2.93
N ARG A 309 15.84 23.25 -3.63
CA ARG A 309 15.03 22.14 -3.15
C ARG A 309 15.85 20.86 -3.03
N VAL A 310 16.72 20.59 -4.01
CA VAL A 310 17.64 19.43 -3.97
C VAL A 310 18.66 19.59 -2.84
N LEU A 311 19.27 20.76 -2.67
CA LEU A 311 20.20 21.05 -1.56
C LEU A 311 19.52 20.88 -0.20
N ARG A 312 18.25 21.31 -0.06
CA ARG A 312 17.48 21.12 1.18
C ARG A 312 17.33 19.63 1.50
N THR A 313 17.02 18.82 0.50
CA THR A 313 16.94 17.36 0.64
C THR A 313 18.29 16.78 1.06
N ILE A 314 19.39 17.18 0.41
CA ILE A 314 20.76 16.71 0.74
C ILE A 314 21.15 17.10 2.18
N PHE A 315 20.83 18.33 2.63
CA PHE A 315 21.14 18.74 4.00
C PHE A 315 20.26 18.07 5.06
N ARG A 316 19.07 17.61 4.68
CA ARG A 316 18.20 16.78 5.54
C ARG A 316 18.60 15.31 5.56
N THR A 317 19.33 14.81 4.56
CA THR A 317 19.67 13.39 4.37
C THR A 317 21.17 13.11 4.38
N SER A 318 21.84 13.08 3.22
CA SER A 318 23.26 12.67 3.07
C SER A 318 24.25 13.56 3.83
N MET A 319 23.91 14.82 4.08
CA MET A 319 24.71 15.76 4.86
C MET A 319 24.07 16.12 6.23
N ASN A 320 23.16 15.29 6.71
CA ASN A 320 22.58 15.40 8.04
C ASN A 320 23.47 14.67 9.06
N PRO A 321 24.10 15.35 10.03
CA PRO A 321 24.95 14.71 11.02
C PRO A 321 24.17 13.84 12.02
N GLN A 322 22.85 13.96 12.06
CA GLN A 322 21.96 13.17 12.92
C GLN A 322 21.34 11.96 12.20
N LYS A 323 21.66 11.74 10.91
CA LYS A 323 21.22 10.55 10.18
C LYS A 323 21.73 9.31 10.92
N VAL A 324 20.84 8.35 11.17
CA VAL A 324 21.21 7.09 11.83
C VAL A 324 22.16 6.30 10.94
N ILE A 325 22.97 5.43 11.55
CA ILE A 325 23.78 4.44 10.81
C ILE A 325 22.86 3.33 10.29
N GLY A 326 21.83 2.99 11.08
CA GLY A 326 20.90 1.92 10.79
C GLY A 326 21.45 0.52 11.02
N SER A 327 20.64 -0.47 10.71
CA SER A 327 20.97 -1.89 10.78
C SER A 327 20.31 -2.64 9.63
N GLN A 328 20.83 -3.80 9.27
CA GLN A 328 20.30 -4.65 8.19
C GLN A 328 19.88 -6.00 8.76
N CYS A 329 18.70 -6.48 8.35
CA CYS A 329 18.21 -7.82 8.68
C CYS A 329 18.27 -8.16 10.18
N SER A 330 17.99 -7.17 11.06
CA SER A 330 17.97 -7.39 12.49
C SER A 330 16.75 -8.22 12.93
N GLU A 331 16.86 -8.92 14.07
CA GLU A 331 15.68 -9.61 14.66
C GLU A 331 14.52 -8.66 14.89
N ALA A 332 14.79 -7.42 15.31
CA ALA A 332 13.76 -6.40 15.49
C ALA A 332 13.02 -6.06 14.20
N HIS A 333 13.69 -6.07 13.03
CA HIS A 333 13.05 -5.86 11.74
C HIS A 333 12.16 -7.04 11.34
N PHE A 334 12.61 -8.28 11.56
CA PHE A 334 11.76 -9.47 11.34
C PHE A 334 10.56 -9.48 12.29
N ASP A 335 10.74 -9.11 13.55
CA ASP A 335 9.65 -8.97 14.51
C ASP A 335 8.65 -7.87 14.10
N ALA A 336 9.11 -6.72 13.62
CA ALA A 336 8.26 -5.66 13.08
C ALA A 336 7.47 -6.16 11.86
N CYS A 337 8.14 -6.83 10.92
CA CYS A 337 7.50 -7.47 9.78
C CYS A 337 6.37 -8.42 10.22
N ARG A 338 6.66 -9.32 11.15
CA ARG A 338 5.69 -10.28 11.70
C ARG A 338 4.51 -9.61 12.37
N GLN A 339 4.73 -8.62 13.25
CA GLN A 339 3.66 -7.90 13.94
C GLN A 339 2.71 -7.19 12.98
N ILE A 340 3.24 -6.54 11.94
CA ILE A 340 2.45 -5.86 10.92
C ILE A 340 1.65 -6.88 10.11
N ALA A 341 2.26 -7.99 9.70
CA ALA A 341 1.60 -9.08 8.99
C ALA A 341 0.45 -9.68 9.81
N GLU A 342 0.68 -10.01 11.07
CA GLU A 342 -0.32 -10.59 11.99
C GLU A 342 -1.55 -9.68 12.15
N GLU A 343 -1.35 -8.35 12.28
CA GLU A 343 -2.45 -7.40 12.42
C GLU A 343 -3.12 -7.03 11.10
N GLY A 344 -2.46 -7.26 9.96
CA GLY A 344 -3.00 -6.99 8.62
C GLY A 344 -3.82 -8.14 8.04
N ILE A 345 -3.64 -9.39 8.53
CA ILE A 345 -4.44 -10.54 8.11
C ILE A 345 -5.91 -10.33 8.48
N VAL A 346 -6.81 -10.57 7.51
CA VAL A 346 -8.25 -10.34 7.66
C VAL A 346 -9.00 -11.67 7.66
N LEU A 347 -9.70 -11.98 8.74
CA LEU A 347 -10.63 -13.10 8.80
C LEU A 347 -11.96 -12.68 8.17
N LEU A 348 -12.29 -13.22 6.99
CA LEU A 348 -13.48 -12.86 6.23
C LEU A 348 -14.68 -13.74 6.54
N LYS A 349 -14.47 -15.02 6.83
CA LYS A 349 -15.54 -15.97 7.15
C LYS A 349 -15.02 -17.02 8.13
N ASN A 350 -15.82 -17.40 9.14
CA ASN A 350 -15.52 -18.47 10.07
C ASN A 350 -16.83 -19.06 10.63
N SER A 351 -17.55 -19.73 9.78
CA SER A 351 -18.84 -20.39 10.11
C SER A 351 -18.61 -21.77 10.72
N PRO A 352 -19.59 -22.35 11.43
CA PRO A 352 -19.53 -23.76 11.83
C PRO A 352 -19.33 -24.66 10.61
N SER A 353 -18.41 -25.61 10.72
CA SER A 353 -18.07 -26.54 9.65
C SER A 353 -19.25 -27.44 9.28
N ARG A 354 -19.35 -27.82 7.99
CA ARG A 354 -20.38 -28.78 7.52
C ARG A 354 -20.22 -30.14 8.15
N GLN A 355 -18.99 -30.57 8.37
CA GLN A 355 -18.64 -31.79 9.08
C GLN A 355 -17.78 -31.44 10.32
N PRO A 356 -17.99 -32.08 11.47
CA PRO A 356 -17.12 -31.91 12.60
C PRO A 356 -15.74 -32.51 12.30
N LEU A 357 -14.68 -31.89 12.83
CA LEU A 357 -13.36 -32.53 12.88
C LEU A 357 -13.43 -33.83 13.70
N PRO A 358 -12.62 -34.85 13.40
CA PRO A 358 -12.50 -36.04 14.22
C PRO A 358 -12.33 -35.69 15.70
N GLY A 359 -13.12 -36.29 16.58
CA GLY A 359 -13.11 -36.03 18.02
C GLY A 359 -13.87 -34.79 18.50
N ALA A 360 -14.32 -33.90 17.60
CA ALA A 360 -14.96 -32.62 18.00
C ALA A 360 -16.42 -32.78 18.52
N GLY A 361 -17.09 -33.89 18.28
CA GLY A 361 -18.44 -34.18 18.79
C GLY A 361 -19.58 -33.28 18.27
N ARG A 362 -19.28 -32.08 17.77
CA ARG A 362 -20.25 -31.11 17.20
C ARG A 362 -19.62 -30.21 16.14
N LYS A 363 -20.49 -29.63 15.30
CA LYS A 363 -20.08 -28.63 14.32
C LYS A 363 -19.69 -27.32 15.02
N MET A 364 -18.48 -26.82 14.77
CA MET A 364 -17.95 -25.57 15.31
C MET A 364 -17.19 -24.83 14.22
N PRO A 365 -16.96 -23.52 14.37
CA PRO A 365 -16.00 -22.81 13.53
C PRO A 365 -14.65 -23.51 13.52
N LEU A 366 -14.01 -23.61 12.33
CA LEU A 366 -12.72 -24.29 12.20
C LEU A 366 -11.63 -23.51 12.92
N LEU A 367 -11.55 -22.20 12.72
CA LEU A 367 -10.55 -21.37 13.37
C LEU A 367 -10.98 -20.93 14.77
N PRO A 368 -10.01 -20.85 15.71
CA PRO A 368 -8.61 -21.20 15.53
C PRO A 368 -8.37 -22.71 15.49
N LEU A 369 -7.35 -23.14 14.73
CA LEU A 369 -6.82 -24.49 14.68
C LEU A 369 -5.83 -24.67 15.85
N THR A 370 -6.36 -24.83 17.05
CA THR A 370 -5.50 -25.04 18.23
C THR A 370 -4.71 -26.34 18.14
N PRO A 371 -3.59 -26.51 18.89
CA PRO A 371 -2.84 -27.75 18.91
C PRO A 371 -3.71 -28.99 19.16
N GLU A 372 -4.71 -28.87 20.05
CA GLU A 372 -5.64 -29.95 20.39
C GLU A 372 -6.56 -30.32 19.21
N LYS A 373 -6.93 -29.33 18.39
CA LYS A 373 -7.70 -29.58 17.17
C LYS A 373 -6.87 -30.21 16.05
N LEU A 374 -5.59 -29.85 15.95
CA LEU A 374 -4.68 -30.34 14.91
C LEU A 374 -4.11 -31.74 15.21
N ALA A 375 -3.93 -32.05 16.50
CA ALA A 375 -3.34 -33.31 16.92
C ALA A 375 -4.14 -34.51 16.39
N GLY A 376 -3.48 -35.46 15.75
CA GLY A 376 -4.10 -36.66 15.18
C GLY A 376 -4.80 -36.47 13.82
N LEU A 377 -4.83 -35.26 13.25
CA LEU A 377 -5.42 -35.03 11.94
C LEU A 377 -4.48 -35.39 10.81
N ARG A 378 -5.06 -35.87 9.70
CA ARG A 378 -4.43 -35.84 8.37
C ARG A 378 -4.80 -34.52 7.70
N VAL A 379 -3.82 -33.67 7.45
CA VAL A 379 -4.01 -32.34 6.85
C VAL A 379 -3.47 -32.34 5.42
N ALA A 380 -4.29 -31.98 4.46
CA ALA A 380 -3.86 -31.72 3.09
C ALA A 380 -3.68 -30.21 2.89
N ILE A 381 -2.52 -29.79 2.36
CA ILE A 381 -2.26 -28.44 1.96
C ILE A 381 -2.23 -28.38 0.43
N VAL A 382 -3.02 -27.49 -0.15
CA VAL A 382 -3.19 -27.33 -1.60
C VAL A 382 -3.04 -25.87 -1.96
N GLY A 383 -2.39 -25.57 -3.08
CA GLY A 383 -2.29 -24.22 -3.66
C GLY A 383 -0.85 -23.70 -3.76
N GLU A 384 -0.57 -23.02 -4.85
CA GLU A 384 0.80 -22.57 -5.21
C GLU A 384 1.41 -21.62 -4.18
N ASN A 385 0.58 -20.77 -3.57
CA ASN A 385 1.06 -19.77 -2.63
C ASN A 385 1.48 -20.36 -1.27
N ALA A 386 1.31 -21.66 -1.09
CA ALA A 386 1.85 -22.36 0.08
C ALA A 386 3.38 -22.42 0.09
N THR A 387 4.01 -22.46 -1.09
CA THR A 387 5.47 -22.61 -1.26
C THR A 387 6.12 -21.47 -2.03
N ARG A 388 5.32 -20.67 -2.75
CA ARG A 388 5.85 -19.61 -3.59
C ARG A 388 6.37 -18.46 -2.73
N SER A 389 7.52 -17.92 -3.12
CA SER A 389 8.02 -16.68 -2.53
C SER A 389 7.13 -15.52 -2.94
N LEU A 390 6.38 -14.98 -1.97
CA LEU A 390 5.39 -13.92 -2.14
C LEU A 390 5.63 -12.79 -1.14
N THR A 391 6.87 -12.31 -1.08
CA THR A 391 7.17 -11.14 -0.26
C THR A 391 6.30 -9.96 -0.64
N LEU A 392 6.11 -9.73 -1.96
CA LEU A 392 5.33 -8.64 -2.55
C LEU A 392 4.73 -9.04 -3.90
N GLY A 393 4.00 -8.10 -4.55
CA GLY A 393 3.76 -8.12 -5.99
C GLY A 393 5.03 -7.85 -6.82
N GLY A 394 4.92 -7.92 -8.15
CA GLY A 394 6.05 -7.78 -9.07
C GLY A 394 6.28 -6.35 -9.55
N GLY A 395 7.47 -6.09 -10.10
CA GLY A 395 7.87 -4.82 -10.69
C GLY A 395 8.99 -4.11 -9.96
N SER A 396 9.03 -2.77 -10.02
CA SER A 396 10.10 -1.96 -9.41
C SER A 396 10.25 -2.14 -7.89
N SER A 397 9.17 -2.48 -7.20
CA SER A 397 9.17 -2.75 -5.76
C SER A 397 9.60 -4.17 -5.37
N GLU A 398 10.03 -5.00 -6.33
CA GLU A 398 10.51 -6.36 -6.07
C GLU A 398 11.82 -6.34 -5.28
N LEU A 399 11.97 -7.26 -4.30
CA LEU A 399 13.01 -7.23 -3.29
C LEU A 399 13.83 -8.52 -3.26
N LYS A 400 15.11 -8.42 -2.88
CA LYS A 400 15.95 -9.54 -2.54
C LYS A 400 15.95 -9.74 -1.04
N THR A 401 15.21 -10.72 -0.57
CA THR A 401 15.10 -11.01 0.86
C THR A 401 16.24 -11.90 1.37
N LEU A 402 16.65 -11.68 2.63
CA LEU A 402 17.58 -12.59 3.29
C LEU A 402 16.94 -13.96 3.55
N LYS A 403 15.69 -13.96 3.99
CA LYS A 403 14.89 -15.17 4.22
C LYS A 403 13.41 -14.86 4.02
N GLU A 404 12.66 -15.86 3.68
CA GLU A 404 11.21 -15.85 3.67
C GLU A 404 10.70 -17.15 4.26
N VAL A 405 9.81 -17.07 5.25
CA VAL A 405 9.17 -18.25 5.83
C VAL A 405 7.90 -18.54 5.04
N SER A 406 7.88 -19.64 4.30
CA SER A 406 6.70 -20.02 3.52
C SER A 406 5.53 -20.47 4.39
N PRO A 407 4.27 -20.31 3.94
CA PRO A 407 3.11 -20.86 4.63
C PRO A 407 3.19 -22.37 4.86
N LEU A 408 3.68 -23.14 3.89
CA LEU A 408 3.83 -24.59 4.01
C LEU A 408 4.80 -24.97 5.13
N GLU A 409 5.99 -24.33 5.17
CA GLU A 409 7.01 -24.59 6.17
C GLU A 409 6.49 -24.31 7.60
N ALA A 410 5.87 -23.14 7.80
CA ALA A 410 5.33 -22.76 9.10
C ALA A 410 4.17 -23.67 9.57
N LEU A 411 3.27 -24.05 8.66
CA LEU A 411 2.17 -24.95 8.97
C LEU A 411 2.64 -26.38 9.23
N GLN A 412 3.62 -26.89 8.45
CA GLN A 412 4.22 -28.18 8.70
C GLN A 412 4.82 -28.24 10.10
N GLN A 413 5.63 -27.27 10.47
CA GLN A 413 6.20 -27.19 11.82
C GLN A 413 5.09 -27.14 12.89
N THR A 414 4.03 -26.37 12.66
CA THR A 414 2.90 -26.25 13.60
C THR A 414 2.17 -27.58 13.78
N ILE A 415 1.94 -28.33 12.70
CA ILE A 415 1.27 -29.65 12.74
C ILE A 415 2.16 -30.67 13.46
N GLU A 416 3.46 -30.66 13.20
CA GLU A 416 4.43 -31.53 13.87
C GLU A 416 4.48 -31.26 15.38
N GLU A 417 4.51 -29.98 15.78
CA GLU A 417 4.46 -29.60 17.20
C GLU A 417 3.19 -30.06 17.90
N ALA A 418 2.02 -29.89 17.25
CA ALA A 418 0.74 -30.37 17.76
C ALA A 418 0.77 -31.89 17.99
N ASN A 419 1.35 -32.65 17.08
CA ASN A 419 1.44 -34.11 17.18
C ASN A 419 2.45 -34.60 18.24
N LYS A 420 3.43 -33.78 18.65
CA LYS A 420 4.33 -34.14 19.78
C LYS A 420 3.58 -34.33 21.10
N SER A 421 2.41 -33.75 21.25
CA SER A 421 1.55 -33.93 22.44
C SER A 421 0.86 -35.27 22.50
N LEU A 422 0.79 -36.03 21.40
CA LEU A 422 0.16 -37.36 21.33
C LEU A 422 1.06 -38.43 21.96
N PRO A 423 0.47 -39.49 22.56
CA PRO A 423 1.20 -40.68 22.95
C PRO A 423 1.93 -41.31 21.76
N SER A 424 3.09 -41.92 21.99
CA SER A 424 3.93 -42.47 20.92
C SER A 424 3.24 -43.51 20.05
N PHE A 425 2.30 -44.28 20.59
CA PHE A 425 1.51 -45.28 19.84
C PHE A 425 0.41 -44.66 18.94
N GLU A 426 0.02 -43.42 19.20
CA GLU A 426 -0.95 -42.65 18.39
C GLU A 426 -0.29 -41.85 17.26
N ARG A 427 1.06 -41.73 17.29
CA ARG A 427 1.86 -41.07 16.25
C ARG A 427 2.16 -41.95 15.03
N GLY A 428 1.30 -42.95 14.76
CA GLY A 428 1.48 -43.91 13.68
C GLY A 428 1.42 -43.31 12.26
N SER A 429 1.74 -44.13 11.25
CA SER A 429 1.70 -43.74 9.83
C SER A 429 0.30 -43.23 9.44
N GLY A 430 0.24 -41.98 8.93
CA GLY A 430 -0.99 -41.34 8.45
C GLY A 430 -1.54 -40.20 9.32
N VAL A 431 -0.78 -39.74 10.32
CA VAL A 431 -1.10 -38.57 11.11
C VAL A 431 -0.12 -37.44 10.76
N GLY A 432 -0.60 -36.23 10.61
CA GLY A 432 0.22 -35.07 10.28
C GLY A 432 -0.06 -34.50 8.89
N LEU A 433 0.95 -33.92 8.26
CA LEU A 433 0.83 -33.44 6.89
C LEU A 433 0.65 -34.64 5.96
N GLN A 434 -0.55 -34.76 5.34
CA GLN A 434 -0.88 -35.80 4.36
C GLN A 434 -0.03 -35.62 3.09
N GLY A 435 0.23 -34.37 2.70
CA GLY A 435 1.03 -33.97 1.56
C GLY A 435 0.73 -32.53 1.13
N TYR A 436 1.50 -32.08 0.18
CA TYR A 436 1.34 -30.78 -0.48
C TYR A 436 1.26 -31.00 -2.00
N THR A 437 0.40 -30.24 -2.66
CA THR A 437 0.37 -30.09 -4.12
C THR A 437 -0.02 -28.68 -4.50
N SER A 438 0.54 -28.13 -5.58
CA SER A 438 0.14 -26.82 -6.10
C SER A 438 -1.31 -26.79 -6.54
N GLY A 439 -1.86 -27.92 -6.98
CA GLY A 439 -3.24 -28.03 -7.47
C GLY A 439 -3.46 -27.39 -8.84
N HIS A 440 -2.52 -26.61 -9.32
CA HIS A 440 -2.46 -26.03 -10.66
C HIS A 440 -1.02 -25.70 -11.03
N ALA A 441 -0.75 -25.57 -12.32
CA ALA A 441 0.59 -25.24 -12.79
C ALA A 441 0.94 -23.77 -12.47
N ILE A 442 2.20 -23.54 -12.13
CA ILE A 442 2.75 -22.23 -11.86
C ILE A 442 3.39 -21.71 -13.15
N TYR A 443 2.88 -20.61 -13.67
CA TYR A 443 3.39 -19.95 -14.86
C TYR A 443 3.82 -18.53 -14.54
N ASP A 444 4.87 -18.05 -15.22
CA ASP A 444 5.31 -16.66 -15.09
C ASP A 444 4.35 -15.69 -15.76
N LYS A 445 3.60 -16.16 -16.77
CA LYS A 445 2.56 -15.40 -17.44
C LYS A 445 1.24 -16.17 -17.49
N VAL A 446 0.15 -15.44 -17.40
CA VAL A 446 -1.21 -16.03 -17.38
C VAL A 446 -1.55 -16.74 -18.69
N ASP A 447 -1.01 -16.31 -19.81
CA ASP A 447 -1.26 -16.84 -21.15
C ASP A 447 -0.38 -18.06 -21.54
N GLU A 448 0.51 -18.51 -20.64
CA GLU A 448 1.40 -19.67 -20.88
C GLU A 448 0.86 -20.99 -20.29
N VAL A 449 -0.44 -21.08 -20.00
CA VAL A 449 -1.04 -22.24 -19.33
C VAL A 449 -1.09 -23.48 -20.25
N ASP A 450 -0.51 -24.59 -19.79
CA ASP A 450 -0.71 -25.91 -20.41
C ASP A 450 -1.95 -26.59 -19.81
N PRO A 451 -3.04 -26.78 -20.58
CA PRO A 451 -4.27 -27.36 -20.06
C PRO A 451 -4.12 -28.80 -19.55
N ALA A 452 -3.23 -29.60 -20.14
CA ALA A 452 -3.01 -30.98 -19.72
C ALA A 452 -2.30 -31.05 -18.36
N GLU A 453 -1.28 -30.25 -18.17
CA GLU A 453 -0.59 -30.14 -16.89
C GLU A 453 -1.50 -29.54 -15.82
N GLN A 454 -2.29 -28.54 -16.17
CA GLN A 454 -3.28 -27.95 -15.28
C GLN A 454 -4.28 -29.02 -14.77
N GLN A 455 -4.83 -29.84 -15.66
CA GLN A 455 -5.76 -30.94 -15.30
C GLN A 455 -5.07 -31.98 -14.43
N ARG A 456 -3.84 -32.36 -14.75
CA ARG A 456 -3.07 -33.34 -13.98
C ARG A 456 -2.87 -32.88 -12.52
N LEU A 457 -2.47 -31.65 -12.32
CA LEU A 457 -2.26 -31.09 -10.98
C LEU A 457 -3.57 -30.91 -10.20
N HIS A 458 -4.65 -30.57 -10.89
CA HIS A 458 -5.98 -30.50 -10.30
C HIS A 458 -6.42 -31.88 -9.78
N ASP A 459 -6.30 -32.95 -10.60
CA ASP A 459 -6.68 -34.29 -10.23
C ASP A 459 -5.84 -34.85 -9.08
N GLU A 460 -4.55 -34.55 -9.06
CA GLU A 460 -3.64 -34.88 -7.96
C GLU A 460 -4.09 -34.21 -6.65
N ALA A 461 -4.48 -32.92 -6.70
CA ALA A 461 -4.96 -32.18 -5.53
C ALA A 461 -6.25 -32.79 -4.96
N ILE A 462 -7.20 -33.14 -5.82
CA ILE A 462 -8.46 -33.77 -5.41
C ILE A 462 -8.23 -35.15 -4.79
N GLU A 463 -7.37 -35.98 -5.38
CA GLU A 463 -7.08 -37.33 -4.84
C GLU A 463 -6.37 -37.23 -3.47
N GLN A 464 -5.43 -36.33 -3.32
CA GLN A 464 -4.75 -36.08 -2.04
C GLN A 464 -5.74 -35.59 -0.96
N ALA A 465 -6.60 -34.64 -1.31
CA ALA A 465 -7.57 -34.07 -0.40
C ALA A 465 -8.66 -35.03 0.05
N ARG A 466 -9.01 -36.06 -0.76
CA ARG A 466 -10.03 -37.09 -0.42
C ARG A 466 -9.70 -37.85 0.86
N GLN A 467 -8.44 -38.03 1.17
CA GLN A 467 -7.98 -38.78 2.34
C GLN A 467 -7.76 -37.92 3.57
N ALA A 468 -7.87 -36.61 3.43
CA ALA A 468 -7.62 -35.65 4.52
C ALA A 468 -8.79 -35.58 5.52
N HIS A 469 -8.48 -35.20 6.75
CA HIS A 469 -9.45 -34.80 7.76
C HIS A 469 -9.70 -33.30 7.74
N LEU A 470 -8.75 -32.53 7.22
CA LEU A 470 -8.80 -31.08 7.07
C LEU A 470 -8.06 -30.69 5.79
N ILE A 471 -8.66 -29.80 5.00
CA ILE A 471 -8.06 -29.22 3.81
C ILE A 471 -7.70 -27.76 4.13
N ILE A 472 -6.46 -27.36 3.83
CA ILE A 472 -6.04 -25.95 3.85
C ILE A 472 -5.62 -25.56 2.43
N TYR A 473 -6.44 -24.76 1.78
CA TYR A 473 -6.11 -24.18 0.47
C TYR A 473 -5.38 -22.86 0.65
N ILE A 474 -4.26 -22.67 -0.05
CA ILE A 474 -3.43 -21.44 0.01
C ILE A 474 -3.11 -20.98 -1.40
N GLY A 475 -3.88 -20.03 -1.90
CA GLY A 475 -3.79 -19.51 -3.25
C GLY A 475 -4.02 -18.01 -3.31
N GLY A 476 -4.63 -17.53 -4.38
CA GLY A 476 -4.89 -16.12 -4.62
C GLY A 476 -4.09 -15.56 -5.78
N MET A 477 -3.70 -14.28 -5.69
CA MET A 477 -2.84 -13.61 -6.65
C MET A 477 -1.37 -13.76 -6.29
N ASN A 478 -0.50 -13.41 -7.22
CA ASN A 478 0.94 -13.37 -7.02
C ASN A 478 1.59 -12.27 -7.89
N LYS A 479 2.91 -12.25 -7.95
CA LYS A 479 3.70 -11.24 -8.66
C LYS A 479 3.82 -11.47 -10.18
N ASN A 480 3.09 -12.40 -10.77
CA ASN A 480 3.13 -12.63 -12.20
C ASN A 480 2.54 -11.46 -12.98
N HIS A 481 3.03 -11.27 -14.20
CA HIS A 481 2.49 -10.27 -15.12
C HIS A 481 0.96 -10.43 -15.26
N ARG A 482 0.24 -9.29 -15.25
CA ARG A 482 -1.24 -9.23 -15.28
C ARG A 482 -1.93 -9.88 -14.08
N GLN A 483 -1.23 -9.94 -12.94
CA GLN A 483 -1.83 -10.21 -11.64
C GLN A 483 -1.56 -8.99 -10.73
N ASP A 484 -0.76 -9.12 -9.66
CA ASP A 484 -0.31 -7.98 -8.86
C ASP A 484 1.12 -7.61 -9.28
N CYS A 485 1.25 -6.94 -10.41
CA CYS A 485 2.54 -6.59 -11.02
C CYS A 485 2.48 -5.24 -11.73
N GLU A 486 3.56 -4.49 -11.63
CA GLU A 486 3.77 -3.27 -12.42
C GLU A 486 3.80 -3.59 -13.92
N ASN A 487 3.42 -2.63 -14.76
CA ASN A 487 3.30 -2.71 -16.23
C ASN A 487 2.15 -3.59 -16.75
N GLY A 488 1.22 -4.00 -15.91
CA GLY A 488 0.06 -4.75 -16.39
C GLY A 488 -1.08 -4.77 -15.39
N ASP A 489 -2.23 -4.24 -15.77
CA ASP A 489 -3.48 -4.45 -15.04
C ASP A 489 -3.96 -5.89 -15.24
N ARG A 490 -4.75 -6.40 -14.29
CA ARG A 490 -5.41 -7.70 -14.38
C ARG A 490 -6.42 -7.70 -15.51
N GLU A 491 -6.56 -8.85 -16.19
CA GLU A 491 -7.48 -8.99 -17.32
C GLU A 491 -8.95 -9.03 -16.88
N ASP A 492 -9.22 -9.66 -15.74
CA ASP A 492 -10.57 -9.80 -15.19
C ASP A 492 -10.58 -9.81 -13.65
N TYR A 493 -11.75 -9.98 -13.08
CA TYR A 493 -11.99 -9.97 -11.64
C TYR A 493 -11.86 -11.36 -10.98
N ASN A 494 -11.50 -12.40 -11.72
CA ASN A 494 -11.37 -13.77 -11.20
C ASN A 494 -9.97 -14.04 -10.61
N LEU A 495 -9.87 -15.10 -9.83
CA LEU A 495 -8.59 -15.72 -9.52
C LEU A 495 -8.03 -16.41 -10.78
N SER A 496 -6.73 -16.24 -11.04
CA SER A 496 -6.05 -16.81 -12.21
C SER A 496 -5.91 -18.35 -12.11
N PHE A 497 -5.57 -19.00 -13.23
CA PHE A 497 -5.19 -20.43 -13.30
C PHE A 497 -6.27 -21.42 -12.82
N ALA A 498 -7.53 -21.19 -13.12
CA ALA A 498 -8.65 -22.07 -12.74
C ALA A 498 -8.80 -22.29 -11.22
N GLN A 499 -8.22 -21.43 -10.38
CA GLN A 499 -8.30 -21.55 -8.92
C GLN A 499 -9.76 -21.58 -8.41
N ASN A 500 -10.67 -20.80 -9.02
CA ASN A 500 -12.08 -20.81 -8.63
C ASN A 500 -12.73 -22.20 -8.76
N GLN A 501 -12.38 -22.94 -9.83
CA GLN A 501 -12.87 -24.30 -10.04
C GLN A 501 -12.26 -25.27 -9.02
N LEU A 502 -10.95 -25.21 -8.81
CA LEU A 502 -10.25 -26.04 -7.83
C LEU A 502 -10.82 -25.87 -6.42
N ILE A 503 -11.04 -24.62 -5.98
CA ILE A 503 -11.62 -24.34 -4.65
C ILE A 503 -13.03 -24.94 -4.54
N ALA A 504 -13.86 -24.82 -5.58
CA ALA A 504 -15.21 -25.37 -5.60
C ALA A 504 -15.18 -26.90 -5.51
N ASP A 505 -14.31 -27.57 -6.26
CA ASP A 505 -14.18 -29.03 -6.27
C ASP A 505 -13.62 -29.58 -4.94
N LEU A 506 -12.63 -28.88 -4.35
CA LEU A 506 -12.13 -29.21 -3.01
C LEU A 506 -13.23 -29.03 -1.95
N ALA A 507 -14.02 -27.96 -2.04
CA ALA A 507 -15.12 -27.69 -1.14
C ALA A 507 -16.25 -28.71 -1.24
N ALA A 508 -16.40 -29.44 -2.34
CA ALA A 508 -17.35 -30.53 -2.50
C ALA A 508 -16.95 -31.84 -1.77
N LEU A 509 -15.68 -31.93 -1.32
CA LEU A 509 -15.20 -33.09 -0.55
C LEU A 509 -15.78 -33.11 0.87
N PRO A 510 -15.81 -34.28 1.55
CA PRO A 510 -16.34 -34.40 2.92
C PRO A 510 -15.52 -33.63 3.97
N ALA A 511 -14.20 -33.50 3.79
CA ALA A 511 -13.34 -32.82 4.75
C ALA A 511 -13.65 -31.32 4.83
N PRO A 512 -13.74 -30.73 6.04
CA PRO A 512 -13.88 -29.29 6.16
C PRO A 512 -12.64 -28.54 5.64
N MET A 513 -12.84 -27.32 5.17
CA MET A 513 -11.83 -26.57 4.43
C MET A 513 -11.61 -25.17 4.98
N VAL A 514 -10.34 -24.79 5.11
CA VAL A 514 -9.88 -23.41 5.33
C VAL A 514 -9.31 -22.89 4.00
N VAL A 515 -9.85 -21.78 3.51
CA VAL A 515 -9.32 -21.08 2.34
C VAL A 515 -8.49 -19.89 2.82
N VAL A 516 -7.25 -19.84 2.38
CA VAL A 516 -6.32 -18.71 2.59
C VAL A 516 -5.98 -18.14 1.22
N THR A 517 -6.11 -16.82 1.08
CA THR A 517 -5.81 -16.14 -0.17
C THR A 517 -4.84 -14.99 0.03
N PHE A 518 -3.91 -14.85 -0.91
CA PHE A 518 -2.98 -13.72 -1.02
C PHE A 518 -3.40 -12.80 -2.16
N GLY A 519 -3.00 -11.54 -2.12
CA GLY A 519 -3.22 -10.58 -3.20
C GLY A 519 -3.41 -9.15 -2.72
N GLY A 520 -3.05 -8.18 -3.57
CA GLY A 520 -3.17 -6.75 -3.29
C GLY A 520 -4.53 -6.14 -3.64
N ASN A 521 -5.39 -6.90 -4.31
CA ASN A 521 -6.67 -6.46 -4.86
C ASN A 521 -7.82 -7.39 -4.48
N PRO A 522 -9.08 -6.89 -4.49
CA PRO A 522 -10.29 -7.72 -4.50
C PRO A 522 -10.40 -8.61 -5.74
N TYR A 523 -11.15 -9.70 -5.62
CA TYR A 523 -11.45 -10.67 -6.69
C TYR A 523 -12.79 -11.37 -6.43
N ALA A 524 -13.35 -11.98 -7.48
CA ALA A 524 -14.60 -12.74 -7.38
C ALA A 524 -14.42 -14.05 -6.60
N MET A 525 -15.40 -14.38 -5.78
CA MET A 525 -15.43 -15.60 -4.95
C MET A 525 -16.71 -16.39 -5.19
N PRO A 526 -16.91 -16.99 -6.39
CA PRO A 526 -18.15 -17.70 -6.70
C PRO A 526 -18.41 -18.89 -5.76
N TRP A 527 -17.36 -19.45 -5.18
CA TRP A 527 -17.36 -20.59 -4.26
C TRP A 527 -17.57 -20.22 -2.79
N LEU A 528 -17.78 -18.93 -2.45
CA LEU A 528 -17.81 -18.46 -1.04
C LEU A 528 -18.89 -19.14 -0.20
N ASN A 529 -20.01 -19.53 -0.79
CA ASN A 529 -21.09 -20.21 -0.07
C ASN A 529 -20.75 -21.65 0.30
N GLU A 530 -19.86 -22.29 -0.45
CA GLU A 530 -19.42 -23.67 -0.29
C GLU A 530 -18.28 -23.86 0.71
N VAL A 531 -17.62 -22.78 1.15
CA VAL A 531 -16.53 -22.83 2.15
C VAL A 531 -16.98 -22.26 3.48
N GLU A 532 -16.48 -22.83 4.57
CA GLU A 532 -16.82 -22.39 5.92
C GLU A 532 -15.91 -21.30 6.44
N THR A 533 -14.64 -21.29 6.00
CA THR A 533 -13.61 -20.42 6.55
C THR A 533 -12.79 -19.80 5.43
N LEU A 534 -12.64 -18.47 5.51
CA LEU A 534 -11.87 -17.68 4.56
C LEU A 534 -11.01 -16.64 5.29
N VAL A 535 -9.71 -16.65 4.99
CA VAL A 535 -8.70 -15.70 5.47
C VAL A 535 -8.06 -15.02 4.28
N HIS A 536 -7.95 -13.70 4.31
CA HIS A 536 -7.24 -12.92 3.28
C HIS A 536 -5.98 -12.28 3.88
N CYS A 537 -4.84 -12.45 3.20
CA CYS A 537 -3.53 -12.19 3.77
C CYS A 537 -2.79 -10.99 3.17
N TRP A 538 -3.21 -10.43 2.02
CA TRP A 538 -2.41 -9.47 1.25
C TRP A 538 -1.04 -10.09 0.87
N TYR A 539 0.05 -9.30 0.93
CA TYR A 539 1.42 -9.81 0.90
C TYR A 539 2.08 -9.50 2.25
N LEU A 540 2.58 -10.52 2.93
CA LEU A 540 2.93 -10.47 4.34
C LEU A 540 4.44 -10.27 4.61
N GLY A 541 5.26 -10.18 3.55
CA GLY A 541 6.70 -10.01 3.68
C GLY A 541 7.43 -11.26 4.14
N SER A 542 8.63 -11.07 4.69
CA SER A 542 9.57 -12.15 5.08
C SER A 542 9.01 -13.17 6.08
N GLU A 543 8.13 -12.74 6.98
CA GLU A 543 7.54 -13.59 8.03
C GLU A 543 6.13 -14.10 7.68
N SER A 544 5.84 -14.23 6.39
CA SER A 544 4.52 -14.60 5.84
C SER A 544 3.95 -15.87 6.47
N GLY A 545 4.69 -16.96 6.48
CA GLY A 545 4.25 -18.23 7.04
C GLY A 545 4.08 -18.18 8.56
N THR A 546 5.00 -17.53 9.27
CA THR A 546 4.94 -17.39 10.74
C THR A 546 3.69 -16.62 11.15
N ALA A 547 3.43 -15.48 10.52
CA ALA A 547 2.25 -14.66 10.82
C ALA A 547 0.95 -15.40 10.52
N LEU A 548 0.87 -16.07 9.36
CA LEU A 548 -0.28 -16.87 8.98
C LEU A 548 -0.53 -18.01 9.99
N ALA A 549 0.49 -18.78 10.34
CA ALA A 549 0.36 -19.88 11.29
C ALA A 549 -0.09 -19.38 12.68
N ASN A 550 0.44 -18.24 13.16
CA ASN A 550 0.04 -17.65 14.42
C ASN A 550 -1.45 -17.25 14.43
N VAL A 551 -1.95 -16.68 13.34
CA VAL A 551 -3.36 -16.32 13.20
C VAL A 551 -4.22 -17.59 13.11
N LEU A 552 -3.89 -18.54 12.22
CA LEU A 552 -4.69 -19.77 12.05
C LEU A 552 -4.79 -20.61 13.32
N THR A 553 -3.73 -20.66 14.14
CA THR A 553 -3.72 -21.42 15.40
C THR A 553 -4.34 -20.68 16.58
N GLY A 554 -4.55 -19.37 16.43
CA GLY A 554 -5.09 -18.52 17.52
C GLY A 554 -4.05 -18.11 18.57
N LYS A 555 -2.75 -18.25 18.27
CA LYS A 555 -1.68 -17.56 19.00
C LYS A 555 -1.88 -16.05 18.92
N VAL A 556 -2.35 -15.59 17.77
CA VAL A 556 -2.80 -14.21 17.54
C VAL A 556 -4.28 -14.22 17.14
N ASN A 557 -5.06 -13.37 17.80
CA ASN A 557 -6.46 -13.15 17.44
C ASN A 557 -6.52 -12.16 16.24
N PRO A 558 -7.11 -12.53 15.07
CA PRO A 558 -7.17 -11.66 13.91
C PRO A 558 -7.90 -10.34 14.24
N SER A 559 -7.36 -9.25 13.75
CA SER A 559 -7.89 -7.91 13.98
C SER A 559 -7.76 -7.00 12.76
N GLY A 560 -7.32 -7.53 11.63
CA GLY A 560 -7.26 -6.83 10.35
C GLY A 560 -8.64 -6.45 9.84
N LYS A 561 -8.74 -5.32 9.17
CA LYS A 561 -9.97 -4.81 8.53
C LYS A 561 -9.67 -4.45 7.08
N LEU A 562 -10.59 -4.75 6.17
CA LEU A 562 -10.42 -4.47 4.74
C LEU A 562 -10.21 -2.96 4.47
N PRO A 563 -9.14 -2.54 3.81
CA PRO A 563 -8.97 -1.16 3.36
C PRO A 563 -9.65 -0.89 2.00
N VAL A 564 -10.33 -1.90 1.45
CA VAL A 564 -11.03 -1.86 0.17
C VAL A 564 -12.33 -2.67 0.23
N THR A 565 -13.30 -2.30 -0.61
CA THR A 565 -14.57 -3.02 -0.76
C THR A 565 -14.39 -4.20 -1.72
N PHE A 566 -14.81 -5.40 -1.31
CA PHE A 566 -14.92 -6.57 -2.18
C PHE A 566 -16.33 -6.62 -2.78
N ALA A 567 -16.44 -6.48 -4.10
CA ALA A 567 -17.69 -6.63 -4.83
C ALA A 567 -18.06 -8.12 -5.00
N ARG A 568 -19.33 -8.41 -5.27
CA ARG A 568 -19.78 -9.76 -5.65
C ARG A 568 -19.35 -10.12 -7.06
N GLN A 569 -19.40 -9.14 -7.94
CA GLN A 569 -19.03 -9.23 -9.36
C GLN A 569 -18.42 -7.89 -9.79
N TYR A 570 -17.68 -7.90 -10.89
CA TYR A 570 -16.99 -6.71 -11.40
C TYR A 570 -17.92 -5.55 -11.71
N GLU A 571 -19.11 -5.86 -12.22
CA GLU A 571 -20.16 -4.90 -12.63
C GLU A 571 -20.71 -4.07 -11.47
N ASP A 572 -20.51 -4.51 -10.22
CA ASP A 572 -20.95 -3.80 -9.02
C ASP A 572 -20.10 -2.56 -8.71
N TYR A 573 -18.87 -2.47 -9.26
CA TYR A 573 -18.00 -1.31 -9.02
C TYR A 573 -18.58 -0.04 -9.64
N PRO A 574 -18.58 1.11 -8.91
CA PRO A 574 -19.31 2.31 -9.29
C PRO A 574 -18.98 2.89 -10.66
N TYR A 575 -17.72 2.72 -11.11
CA TYR A 575 -17.28 3.25 -12.41
C TYR A 575 -17.64 2.36 -13.59
N VAL A 576 -17.88 1.06 -13.39
CA VAL A 576 -18.05 0.06 -14.50
C VAL A 576 -19.27 0.37 -15.36
N LYS A 577 -20.35 0.93 -14.76
CA LYS A 577 -21.55 1.35 -15.51
C LYS A 577 -21.29 2.38 -16.61
N TYR A 578 -20.13 3.06 -16.58
CA TYR A 578 -19.75 4.04 -17.60
C TYR A 578 -18.90 3.40 -18.73
N GLY A 579 -18.66 2.08 -18.68
CA GLY A 579 -18.00 1.33 -19.72
C GLY A 579 -16.52 1.67 -19.92
N GLN A 580 -16.02 1.44 -21.14
CA GLN A 580 -14.62 1.63 -21.46
C GLN A 580 -14.11 3.07 -21.28
N GLU A 581 -14.96 4.07 -21.40
CA GLU A 581 -14.56 5.46 -21.11
C GLU A 581 -14.03 5.63 -19.69
N ALA A 582 -14.60 4.89 -18.73
CA ALA A 582 -14.19 4.98 -17.33
C ALA A 582 -13.00 4.05 -17.00
N TYR A 583 -12.82 2.96 -17.76
CA TYR A 583 -11.68 2.05 -17.63
C TYR A 583 -11.69 1.04 -18.80
N PRO A 584 -10.54 0.80 -19.44
CA PRO A 584 -9.24 1.46 -19.25
C PRO A 584 -9.11 2.81 -19.96
N GLY A 585 -10.13 3.29 -20.65
CA GLY A 585 -10.18 4.48 -21.46
C GLY A 585 -10.36 4.18 -22.96
N ILE A 586 -10.74 5.22 -23.71
CA ILE A 586 -10.87 5.17 -25.17
C ILE A 586 -9.95 6.24 -25.78
N ASN A 587 -9.15 5.87 -26.77
CA ASN A 587 -8.20 6.79 -27.41
C ASN A 587 -7.29 7.51 -26.40
N LYS A 588 -6.82 6.77 -25.37
CA LYS A 588 -5.99 7.29 -24.27
C LYS A 588 -6.64 8.40 -23.45
N GLN A 589 -7.96 8.44 -23.42
CA GLN A 589 -8.76 9.30 -22.56
C GLN A 589 -9.55 8.43 -21.59
N VAL A 590 -9.35 8.62 -20.29
CA VAL A 590 -10.10 7.96 -19.24
C VAL A 590 -10.89 9.01 -18.44
N TYR A 591 -12.16 8.70 -18.13
CA TYR A 591 -13.07 9.62 -17.44
C TYR A 591 -13.52 9.05 -16.10
N TYR A 592 -13.19 9.72 -15.01
CA TYR A 592 -13.60 9.35 -13.65
C TYR A 592 -15.01 9.89 -13.36
N ARG A 593 -16.01 9.37 -14.11
CA ARG A 593 -17.41 9.86 -14.08
C ARG A 593 -18.15 9.55 -12.79
N GLU A 594 -17.67 8.61 -12.00
CA GLU A 594 -18.19 8.31 -10.67
C GLU A 594 -17.90 9.45 -9.67
N GLY A 595 -17.00 10.37 -10.00
CA GLY A 595 -16.66 11.52 -9.16
C GLY A 595 -16.16 11.10 -7.77
N VAL A 596 -16.81 11.59 -6.72
CA VAL A 596 -16.46 11.26 -5.32
C VAL A 596 -16.96 9.88 -4.86
N PHE A 597 -17.74 9.18 -5.70
CA PHE A 597 -18.36 7.91 -5.34
C PHE A 597 -17.45 6.70 -5.63
N VAL A 598 -16.22 6.76 -5.15
CA VAL A 598 -15.24 5.67 -5.22
C VAL A 598 -15.42 4.70 -4.05
N GLY A 599 -15.22 3.40 -4.29
CA GLY A 599 -15.29 2.36 -3.26
C GLY A 599 -16.63 2.35 -2.53
N TYR A 600 -16.62 2.14 -1.21
CA TYR A 600 -17.83 2.04 -0.38
C TYR A 600 -18.81 3.22 -0.56
N ARG A 601 -18.32 4.42 -0.86
CA ARG A 601 -19.16 5.60 -1.12
C ARG A 601 -20.12 5.38 -2.28
N GLY A 602 -19.61 4.74 -3.33
CA GLY A 602 -20.40 4.41 -4.51
C GLY A 602 -21.33 3.21 -4.30
N PHE A 603 -20.89 2.19 -3.56
CA PHE A 603 -21.73 1.04 -3.19
C PHE A 603 -22.96 1.52 -2.38
N GLU A 604 -22.75 2.33 -1.36
CA GLU A 604 -23.86 2.91 -0.57
C GLU A 604 -24.78 3.78 -1.42
N LYS A 605 -24.20 4.67 -2.24
CA LYS A 605 -24.96 5.57 -3.12
C LYS A 605 -25.88 4.82 -4.06
N ASN A 606 -25.37 3.77 -4.68
CA ASN A 606 -26.11 2.95 -5.63
C ASN A 606 -26.95 1.85 -4.94
N ARG A 607 -26.90 1.74 -3.60
CA ARG A 607 -27.56 0.69 -2.80
C ARG A 607 -27.18 -0.73 -3.25
N ILE A 608 -25.92 -0.90 -3.65
CA ILE A 608 -25.33 -2.19 -4.02
C ILE A 608 -24.72 -2.78 -2.77
N LYS A 609 -25.13 -4.01 -2.41
CA LYS A 609 -24.56 -4.71 -1.27
C LYS A 609 -23.25 -5.39 -1.66
N PRO A 610 -22.10 -5.00 -1.10
CA PRO A 610 -20.83 -5.64 -1.41
C PRO A 610 -20.79 -7.08 -0.93
N LEU A 611 -19.79 -7.85 -1.38
CA LEU A 611 -19.48 -9.17 -0.84
C LEU A 611 -18.91 -9.03 0.57
N PHE A 612 -17.89 -8.17 0.72
CA PHE A 612 -17.37 -7.72 2.00
C PHE A 612 -17.16 -6.20 1.96
N PRO A 613 -17.74 -5.44 2.90
CA PRO A 613 -17.64 -3.99 2.88
C PRO A 613 -16.27 -3.49 3.34
N PHE A 614 -15.91 -2.28 2.98
CA PHE A 614 -14.79 -1.54 3.53
C PHE A 614 -14.84 -1.54 5.07
N GLY A 615 -13.67 -1.75 5.71
CA GLY A 615 -13.56 -1.82 7.17
C GLY A 615 -14.00 -3.15 7.79
N TYR A 616 -14.41 -4.14 6.99
CA TYR A 616 -14.85 -5.46 7.48
C TYR A 616 -13.68 -6.35 7.88
N GLY A 617 -13.87 -7.12 8.94
CA GLY A 617 -12.98 -8.18 9.40
C GLY A 617 -13.48 -8.76 10.70
N LEU A 618 -13.42 -10.10 10.83
CA LEU A 618 -13.87 -10.85 12.00
C LEU A 618 -12.73 -11.03 13.03
N SER A 619 -13.11 -11.41 14.23
CA SER A 619 -12.23 -11.78 15.34
C SER A 619 -12.65 -13.13 15.92
N TYR A 620 -11.77 -13.79 16.67
CA TYR A 620 -12.12 -14.97 17.48
C TYR A 620 -12.86 -14.61 18.78
N THR A 621 -13.08 -13.31 19.02
CA THR A 621 -13.91 -12.79 20.10
C THR A 621 -15.04 -11.91 19.54
N THR A 622 -15.91 -11.41 20.41
CA THR A 622 -17.04 -10.55 20.03
C THR A 622 -17.02 -9.26 20.82
N PHE A 623 -17.49 -8.17 20.18
CA PHE A 623 -17.54 -6.85 20.78
C PHE A 623 -18.95 -6.28 20.76
N ARG A 624 -19.34 -5.67 21.88
CA ARG A 624 -20.60 -4.95 22.03
C ARG A 624 -20.30 -3.47 22.16
N TYR A 625 -21.03 -2.69 21.37
CA TYR A 625 -20.95 -1.23 21.39
C TYR A 625 -22.13 -0.68 22.22
N GLY A 626 -21.82 0.30 23.06
CA GLY A 626 -22.83 1.11 23.74
C GLY A 626 -23.51 2.11 22.80
N LYS A 627 -24.42 2.89 23.32
CA LYS A 627 -25.06 3.97 22.55
C LYS A 627 -24.09 5.15 22.44
N PRO A 628 -23.76 5.63 21.21
CA PRO A 628 -22.90 6.79 21.08
C PRO A 628 -23.54 8.05 21.65
N GLN A 629 -22.71 8.90 22.23
CA GLN A 629 -23.08 10.21 22.78
C GLN A 629 -22.25 11.29 22.09
N VAL A 630 -22.80 12.51 21.99
CA VAL A 630 -22.10 13.67 21.44
C VAL A 630 -22.18 14.82 22.42
N SER A 631 -21.06 15.50 22.60
CA SER A 631 -20.96 16.73 23.40
C SER A 631 -20.27 17.82 22.58
N SER A 632 -20.65 19.08 22.80
CA SER A 632 -19.99 20.23 22.20
C SER A 632 -18.71 20.55 22.97
N THR A 633 -17.65 20.90 22.25
CA THR A 633 -16.36 21.36 22.79
C THR A 633 -16.00 22.74 22.22
N ALA A 634 -14.96 23.37 22.73
CA ALA A 634 -14.49 24.66 22.20
C ALA A 634 -14.07 24.56 20.72
N GLU A 635 -13.53 23.42 20.32
CA GLU A 635 -12.99 23.19 18.97
C GLU A 635 -13.98 22.51 18.00
N GLY A 636 -15.13 22.02 18.50
CA GLY A 636 -16.10 21.30 17.71
C GLY A 636 -17.00 20.39 18.53
N TRP A 637 -16.94 19.09 18.24
CA TRP A 637 -17.73 18.07 18.93
C TRP A 637 -16.86 16.90 19.34
N GLN A 638 -17.26 16.21 20.40
CA GLN A 638 -16.69 14.94 20.83
C GLN A 638 -17.78 13.86 20.76
N VAL A 639 -17.52 12.77 20.04
CA VAL A 639 -18.35 11.57 19.99
C VAL A 639 -17.70 10.50 20.87
N GLU A 640 -18.46 9.94 21.80
CA GLU A 640 -17.99 8.90 22.72
C GLU A 640 -18.86 7.65 22.58
N VAL A 641 -18.22 6.47 22.72
CA VAL A 641 -18.89 5.18 22.72
C VAL A 641 -18.13 4.19 23.61
N ASP A 642 -18.86 3.45 24.42
CA ASP A 642 -18.29 2.33 25.19
C ASP A 642 -18.23 1.09 24.31
N VAL A 643 -17.09 0.38 24.35
CA VAL A 643 -16.90 -0.90 23.65
C VAL A 643 -16.45 -1.95 24.66
N THR A 644 -17.18 -3.08 24.71
CA THR A 644 -16.93 -4.20 25.60
C THR A 644 -16.55 -5.44 24.81
N ASN A 645 -15.47 -6.11 25.17
CA ASN A 645 -15.19 -7.45 24.69
C ASN A 645 -16.10 -8.46 25.42
N THR A 646 -17.07 -9.04 24.73
CA THR A 646 -18.07 -9.96 25.28
C THR A 646 -17.73 -11.44 25.10
N GLY A 647 -16.64 -11.73 24.39
CA GLY A 647 -16.18 -13.11 24.20
C GLY A 647 -15.20 -13.57 25.28
N SER A 648 -14.67 -14.78 25.12
CA SER A 648 -13.80 -15.45 26.09
C SER A 648 -12.30 -15.30 25.81
N ARG A 649 -11.92 -14.49 24.81
CA ARG A 649 -10.52 -14.26 24.40
C ARG A 649 -10.23 -12.76 24.37
N ASP A 650 -9.02 -12.41 24.69
CA ASP A 650 -8.51 -11.05 24.44
C ASP A 650 -8.52 -10.76 22.93
N GLY A 651 -8.80 -9.52 22.55
CA GLY A 651 -8.87 -9.15 21.16
C GLY A 651 -8.72 -7.66 20.91
N LYS A 652 -8.46 -7.32 19.66
CA LYS A 652 -8.40 -5.93 19.19
C LYS A 652 -9.61 -5.66 18.30
N GLU A 653 -10.17 -4.45 18.44
CA GLU A 653 -11.27 -3.97 17.59
C GLU A 653 -10.91 -2.62 16.98
N VAL A 654 -11.36 -2.37 15.75
CA VAL A 654 -11.25 -1.08 15.12
C VAL A 654 -12.61 -0.39 15.17
N VAL A 655 -12.73 0.58 16.03
CA VAL A 655 -13.93 1.43 16.11
C VAL A 655 -13.81 2.50 15.05
N GLN A 656 -14.79 2.56 14.15
CA GLN A 656 -14.81 3.43 12.97
C GLN A 656 -15.86 4.52 13.13
N LEU A 657 -15.49 5.77 12.88
CA LEU A 657 -16.40 6.92 12.86
C LEU A 657 -16.57 7.41 11.44
N TYR A 658 -17.81 7.41 10.98
CA TYR A 658 -18.20 8.02 9.71
C TYR A 658 -19.07 9.25 9.96
N LEU A 659 -18.90 10.28 9.13
CA LEU A 659 -19.73 11.47 9.14
C LEU A 659 -20.52 11.56 7.83
N GLY A 660 -21.75 12.06 7.92
CA GLY A 660 -22.62 12.35 6.78
C GLY A 660 -23.62 13.42 7.11
N GLU A 661 -24.38 13.85 6.13
CA GLU A 661 -25.53 14.72 6.32
C GLU A 661 -26.64 13.94 7.05
N GLU A 662 -27.38 14.60 7.94
CA GLU A 662 -28.58 13.99 8.56
C GLU A 662 -29.57 13.53 7.48
N LYS A 663 -29.70 14.32 6.41
CA LYS A 663 -30.49 14.02 5.22
C LYS A 663 -29.56 14.04 4.01
N PRO A 664 -29.01 12.87 3.60
CA PRO A 664 -28.05 12.82 2.51
C PRO A 664 -28.59 13.43 1.22
N SER A 665 -27.81 14.31 0.62
CA SER A 665 -28.10 14.88 -0.70
C SER A 665 -27.79 13.87 -1.81
N ALA A 666 -28.28 14.16 -3.03
CA ALA A 666 -27.94 13.32 -4.18
C ALA A 666 -26.49 13.48 -4.63
N GLU A 667 -25.83 14.57 -4.29
CA GLU A 667 -24.51 14.93 -4.75
C GLU A 667 -23.39 14.49 -3.79
N ASN A 668 -23.76 14.14 -2.55
CA ASN A 668 -22.80 13.77 -1.51
C ASN A 668 -22.85 12.29 -1.18
N PRO A 669 -21.72 11.70 -0.72
CA PRO A 669 -21.71 10.37 -0.11
C PRO A 669 -22.67 10.30 1.09
N VAL A 670 -23.29 9.15 1.30
CA VAL A 670 -24.18 8.92 2.47
C VAL A 670 -23.41 9.17 3.77
N LYS A 671 -22.19 8.69 3.82
CA LYS A 671 -21.24 8.93 4.90
C LYS A 671 -19.80 8.69 4.42
N GLU A 672 -18.83 9.26 5.14
CA GLU A 672 -17.43 9.15 4.85
C GLU A 672 -16.66 8.90 6.14
N LEU A 673 -15.61 8.07 6.07
CA LEU A 673 -14.71 7.83 7.19
C LEU A 673 -14.04 9.14 7.63
N ARG A 674 -14.12 9.46 8.92
CA ARG A 674 -13.53 10.67 9.52
C ARG A 674 -12.86 10.40 10.86
N GLY A 675 -12.82 9.14 11.29
CA GLY A 675 -12.09 8.73 12.47
C GLY A 675 -12.04 7.21 12.62
N PHE A 676 -10.98 6.71 13.21
CA PHE A 676 -10.90 5.32 13.68
C PHE A 676 -9.93 5.21 14.84
N GLN A 677 -10.17 4.23 15.69
CA GLN A 677 -9.26 3.86 16.78
C GLN A 677 -9.20 2.34 16.91
N LYS A 678 -8.00 1.79 16.90
CA LYS A 678 -7.77 0.39 17.22
C LYS A 678 -7.54 0.25 18.72
N ILE A 679 -8.41 -0.49 19.38
CA ILE A 679 -8.38 -0.73 20.84
C ILE A 679 -8.06 -2.20 21.14
N SER A 680 -7.39 -2.44 22.26
CA SER A 680 -7.09 -3.79 22.76
C SER A 680 -7.87 -4.01 24.04
N LEU A 681 -8.68 -5.08 24.11
CA LEU A 681 -9.54 -5.39 25.25
C LEU A 681 -9.34 -6.83 25.70
N ARG A 682 -9.16 -7.02 27.00
CA ARG A 682 -9.24 -8.34 27.62
C ARG A 682 -10.67 -8.87 27.56
N SER A 683 -10.84 -10.17 27.71
CA SER A 683 -12.17 -10.77 27.89
C SER A 683 -12.93 -10.08 29.03
N GLY A 684 -14.15 -9.59 28.75
CA GLY A 684 -15.01 -8.87 29.70
C GLY A 684 -14.65 -7.39 29.90
N GLU A 685 -13.55 -6.89 29.35
CA GLU A 685 -13.12 -5.50 29.51
C GLU A 685 -13.96 -4.53 28.68
N THR A 686 -14.19 -3.33 29.23
CA THR A 686 -14.86 -2.21 28.58
C THR A 686 -13.94 -0.99 28.56
N THR A 687 -13.91 -0.28 27.44
CA THR A 687 -13.25 1.03 27.32
C THR A 687 -14.16 2.02 26.62
N THR A 688 -13.97 3.31 26.91
CA THR A 688 -14.66 4.40 26.20
C THR A 688 -13.75 4.94 25.09
N VAL A 689 -14.22 4.84 23.86
CA VAL A 689 -13.56 5.41 22.66
C VAL A 689 -14.09 6.82 22.42
N ARG A 690 -13.18 7.76 22.14
CA ARG A 690 -13.49 9.17 21.94
C ARG A 690 -12.97 9.66 20.61
N PHE A 691 -13.82 10.35 19.86
CA PHE A 691 -13.46 10.99 18.59
C PHE A 691 -13.72 12.50 18.70
N THR A 692 -12.71 13.29 18.37
CA THR A 692 -12.84 14.74 18.24
C THR A 692 -13.17 15.09 16.79
N ILE A 693 -14.24 15.84 16.58
CA ILE A 693 -14.68 16.32 15.27
C ILE A 693 -14.54 17.85 15.27
N ALA A 694 -13.55 18.35 14.55
CA ALA A 694 -13.35 19.80 14.40
C ALA A 694 -14.51 20.41 13.59
N ARG A 695 -14.85 21.69 13.85
CA ARG A 695 -15.95 22.40 13.18
C ARG A 695 -15.88 22.39 11.67
N ASN A 696 -14.67 22.35 11.11
CA ASN A 696 -14.40 22.38 9.67
C ASN A 696 -13.99 21.00 9.11
N SER A 697 -14.19 19.91 9.84
CA SER A 697 -13.74 18.58 9.40
C SER A 697 -14.64 17.93 8.35
N TYR A 698 -15.85 18.45 8.12
CA TYR A 698 -16.78 17.94 7.11
C TYR A 698 -17.16 19.05 6.14
N GLN A 699 -16.42 19.11 5.03
CA GLN A 699 -16.55 20.11 3.96
C GLN A 699 -16.48 19.40 2.62
N HIS A 700 -17.07 20.01 1.59
CA HIS A 700 -16.95 19.61 0.20
C HIS A 700 -16.28 20.68 -0.62
N TRP A 701 -15.57 20.28 -1.67
CA TRP A 701 -14.97 21.20 -2.61
C TRP A 701 -16.04 21.77 -3.55
N SER A 702 -16.20 23.08 -3.58
CA SER A 702 -17.03 23.77 -4.54
C SER A 702 -16.24 24.15 -5.78
N GLU A 703 -16.61 23.62 -6.93
CA GLU A 703 -15.96 23.94 -8.21
C GLU A 703 -16.24 25.39 -8.65
N ASP A 704 -17.41 25.94 -8.31
CA ASP A 704 -17.77 27.33 -8.60
C ASP A 704 -16.96 28.34 -7.75
N ALA A 705 -16.74 28.03 -6.49
CA ALA A 705 -16.00 28.88 -5.57
C ALA A 705 -14.48 28.61 -5.55
N HIS A 706 -14.05 27.51 -6.16
CA HIS A 706 -12.68 26.97 -6.04
C HIS A 706 -12.19 26.95 -4.58
N ALA A 707 -13.04 26.47 -3.67
CA ALA A 707 -12.75 26.46 -2.23
C ALA A 707 -13.56 25.37 -1.49
N TRP A 708 -13.03 24.98 -0.32
CA TRP A 708 -13.74 24.13 0.62
C TRP A 708 -14.94 24.88 1.22
N GLN A 709 -16.11 24.27 1.17
CA GLN A 709 -17.35 24.80 1.71
C GLN A 709 -17.91 23.87 2.78
N PRO A 710 -18.38 24.41 3.92
CA PRO A 710 -19.06 23.61 4.93
C PRO A 710 -20.35 23.02 4.38
N VAL A 711 -20.63 21.77 4.75
CA VAL A 711 -21.90 21.13 4.40
C VAL A 711 -23.03 21.77 5.22
N PRO A 712 -24.11 22.23 4.57
CA PRO A 712 -25.20 22.89 5.29
C PRO A 712 -26.03 21.88 6.08
N GLY A 713 -26.58 22.32 7.24
CA GLY A 713 -27.52 21.53 8.04
C GLY A 713 -26.91 20.75 9.17
N ASN A 714 -27.65 19.75 9.66
CA ASN A 714 -27.18 18.88 10.73
C ASN A 714 -26.31 17.76 10.16
N LEU A 715 -25.28 17.41 10.91
CA LEU A 715 -24.42 16.27 10.64
C LEU A 715 -24.86 15.06 11.46
N LYS A 716 -24.58 13.89 10.94
CA LYS A 716 -24.78 12.62 11.60
C LYS A 716 -23.48 11.85 11.69
N ALA A 717 -23.09 11.51 12.92
CA ALA A 717 -22.00 10.61 13.19
C ALA A 717 -22.50 9.17 13.29
N TYR A 718 -21.86 8.27 12.59
CA TYR A 718 -22.11 6.84 12.63
C TYR A 718 -20.91 6.15 13.25
N VAL A 719 -21.13 5.43 14.36
CA VAL A 719 -20.11 4.56 14.95
C VAL A 719 -20.33 3.16 14.39
N CYS A 720 -19.29 2.62 13.77
CA CYS A 720 -19.38 1.40 12.98
C CYS A 720 -18.24 0.42 13.32
N SER A 721 -18.42 -0.85 12.98
CA SER A 721 -17.36 -1.86 12.90
C SER A 721 -16.92 -2.15 11.45
N SER A 722 -17.69 -1.67 10.48
CA SER A 722 -17.38 -1.59 9.04
C SER A 722 -18.33 -0.58 8.38
N ALA A 723 -18.12 -0.22 7.12
CA ALA A 723 -18.97 0.70 6.41
C ALA A 723 -20.45 0.29 6.41
N GLU A 724 -20.77 -1.01 6.38
CA GLU A 724 -22.14 -1.55 6.40
C GLU A 724 -22.66 -1.89 7.81
N ASP A 725 -21.79 -2.03 8.80
CA ASP A 725 -22.18 -2.45 10.16
C ASP A 725 -22.21 -1.25 11.11
N VAL A 726 -23.33 -0.53 11.09
CA VAL A 726 -23.58 0.62 11.93
C VAL A 726 -24.02 0.17 13.33
N ARG A 727 -23.19 0.39 14.34
CA ARG A 727 -23.42 0.04 15.75
C ARG A 727 -24.25 1.09 16.51
N GLY A 728 -24.22 2.30 16.04
CA GLY A 728 -25.02 3.39 16.57
C GLY A 728 -24.77 4.69 15.81
N SER A 729 -25.64 5.67 16.03
CA SER A 729 -25.50 6.98 15.43
C SER A 729 -26.03 8.09 16.31
N VAL A 730 -25.53 9.31 16.11
CA VAL A 730 -25.94 10.52 16.82
C VAL A 730 -25.90 11.72 15.86
N THR A 731 -26.91 12.60 15.96
CA THR A 731 -27.00 13.83 15.17
C THR A 731 -26.54 15.04 15.98
N PHE A 732 -25.86 15.98 15.35
CA PHE A 732 -25.40 17.23 15.95
C PHE A 732 -25.37 18.36 14.90
N LYS A 733 -25.25 19.61 15.37
CA LYS A 733 -25.34 20.81 14.53
C LYS A 733 -24.10 21.69 14.72
#